data_752c4353ee4bc521ce0943ce2d691d20
#
_entry.id   752c4353ee4bc521ce0943ce2d691d20
#
_cell.length_a   1.000
_cell.length_b   1.000
_cell.length_c   1.000
_cell.angle_alpha   90.00
_cell.angle_beta   90.00
_cell.angle_gamma   90.00
#
_symmetry.space_group_name_H-M   'P 1'
#
loop_
_entity.id
_entity.type
_entity.pdbx_description
1 polymer ?
#
loop_
_entity_poly.entity_id
_entity_poly.type
_entity_poly.pdbx_seq_one_letter_code
_entity_poly.pdbx_strand_id
1 'polypeptide(L)'
;MEKKEPKSGDSTLDETKLKATQSAGNELEAELGRLARGEDSDPFRILGPHWVERGGTKSLRVRVLRPGAVEVNVVLSEGKKIFPAVLIHPDGLFEAILPADIANWKSGDRVLPAWYKLQFRFADGNTAEGHDPYAFGPLLSDYDLYLSGEGTHYLKYEKLGAHVREVEGVKGVQFGVWAPNAQRVSVVGDFDSWDGRVYPMRNRGPTGIWEIFLPGLGEGAIYKFEILSREGGRIGLKDDPYGFAAEVRPKSASVVCNIDGYAWKDSTWLETRAARDWQHSPMTIYEIHAGAWRRKPEEENRWLTYRELAAELIPYVKGLGYTHIELMPIMEHPLDASWGYQTVGYFAVTSRYGSPADFMYFVDRCHQEGIGVILDWTPAHFPRDSHGLGMFDGTHLYEHADPRKGAHPDWGTLVFNYGRNEVQNFLVSNALFWVDKYHIDGLRVDAVASMLYLDYSRNAGEWIPNQFGGRENLEAIAFLKRLNEVLHAQHPGALMIAEESTAWPAVSRPTYVGGLGFDLKWNMGWMNDTLNYIALDPIHRQYHHNELTFSMIYAFHENFVLPLSHDEVVHGKRALLEKMPGDDWQKFANLRLLFGYMYAHPGKKLLFMGGELGQRGEFWEGGSVDWSLEKSPPHRGIQRLIADLNRVHATEPALHQVDFEWSGFEWIEARDGAASVLSFLRRARNPEEFVLVVGNFTPVVRENYRVGVPRAGFYREILNSDSKYYEGTDVGNAGGVQAEPVPWNDRPYSITLRLPPLAVMFLKPQ
;
A
#
# COMPACT_ATOMS: atom_id res chain seq x y z
N MET A 1 94.34 20.70 29.59
CA MET A 1 93.69 21.50 28.54
C MET A 1 92.93 20.59 27.64
N GLU A 2 91.72 20.31 27.99
CA GLU A 2 90.78 19.48 27.20
C GLU A 2 89.91 20.37 26.34
N LYS A 3 89.92 20.13 25.05
CA LYS A 3 89.01 20.78 24.07
C LYS A 3 87.66 20.06 24.10
N LYS A 4 86.60 20.71 24.47
CA LYS A 4 85.21 20.27 24.22
C LYS A 4 84.83 20.54 22.78
N GLU A 5 84.48 19.46 22.08
CA GLU A 5 83.73 19.54 20.79
C GLU A 5 82.25 19.92 20.98
N PRO A 6 81.62 20.68 20.09
CA PRO A 6 80.19 20.99 20.17
C PRO A 6 79.34 19.82 19.68
N LYS A 7 78.31 19.46 20.48
CA LYS A 7 77.31 18.42 20.11
C LYS A 7 76.48 18.89 18.90
N SER A 8 76.52 18.07 17.84
CA SER A 8 75.53 18.14 16.74
C SER A 8 74.18 17.55 17.21
N GLY A 9 73.24 18.42 17.47
CA GLY A 9 71.92 18.01 17.89
C GLY A 9 70.85 18.99 17.44
N ASP A 10 70.54 19.05 16.12
CA ASP A 10 69.31 19.76 15.64
C ASP A 10 68.83 19.42 14.21
N SER A 11 69.46 18.41 13.54
CA SER A 11 69.02 18.09 12.16
C SER A 11 67.89 17.06 12.09
N THR A 12 67.69 16.22 13.09
CA THR A 12 66.73 15.13 13.08
C THR A 12 65.27 15.58 13.42
N LEU A 13 65.13 16.66 14.19
CA LEU A 13 63.81 17.24 14.52
C LEU A 13 63.19 18.00 13.33
N ASP A 14 64.01 18.59 12.48
CA ASP A 14 63.57 19.34 11.29
C ASP A 14 63.20 18.41 10.15
N GLU A 15 63.93 17.29 9.91
CA GLU A 15 63.56 16.28 8.92
C GLU A 15 62.27 15.55 9.28
N THR A 16 61.99 15.25 10.55
CA THR A 16 60.77 14.59 11.01
C THR A 16 59.56 15.53 10.86
N LYS A 17 59.72 16.83 11.17
CA LYS A 17 58.68 17.82 10.90
C LYS A 17 58.43 18.06 9.42
N LEU A 18 59.47 18.05 8.59
CA LEU A 18 59.32 18.20 7.13
C LEU A 18 58.61 16.98 6.52
N LYS A 19 58.95 15.75 6.94
CA LYS A 19 58.31 14.53 6.51
C LYS A 19 56.83 14.48 7.00
N ALA A 20 56.52 14.87 8.23
CA ALA A 20 55.16 14.97 8.74
C ALA A 20 54.33 16.00 7.96
N THR A 21 54.89 17.15 7.60
CA THR A 21 54.23 18.19 6.82
C THR A 21 54.00 17.76 5.37
N GLN A 22 54.95 17.04 4.75
CA GLN A 22 54.80 16.45 3.41
C GLN A 22 53.77 15.31 3.42
N SER A 23 53.76 14.42 4.41
CA SER A 23 52.74 13.39 4.58
C SER A 23 51.34 13.96 4.72
N ALA A 24 51.15 14.98 5.55
CA ALA A 24 49.87 15.66 5.71
C ALA A 24 49.39 16.38 4.43
N GLY A 25 50.35 16.92 3.66
CA GLY A 25 50.06 17.54 2.34
C GLY A 25 49.57 16.54 1.33
N ASN A 26 50.24 15.38 1.23
CA ASN A 26 49.87 14.29 0.32
C ASN A 26 48.53 13.61 0.69
N GLU A 27 48.24 13.49 1.99
CA GLU A 27 46.95 12.99 2.48
C GLU A 27 45.80 13.92 2.11
N LEU A 28 45.95 15.22 2.29
CA LEU A 28 44.96 16.22 1.92
C LEU A 28 44.74 16.23 0.39
N GLU A 29 45.78 16.15 -0.42
CA GLU A 29 45.67 16.12 -1.88
C GLU A 29 44.92 14.86 -2.35
N ALA A 30 45.20 13.70 -1.76
CA ALA A 30 44.50 12.45 -2.03
C ALA A 30 43.01 12.52 -1.62
N GLU A 31 42.71 13.19 -0.49
CA GLU A 31 41.34 13.42 -0.02
C GLU A 31 40.56 14.33 -0.97
N LEU A 32 41.13 15.45 -1.37
CA LEU A 32 40.52 16.40 -2.33
C LEU A 32 40.30 15.72 -3.68
N GLY A 33 41.22 14.85 -4.11
CA GLY A 33 41.07 14.03 -5.32
C GLY A 33 39.92 13.04 -5.25
N ARG A 34 39.76 12.33 -4.11
CA ARG A 34 38.60 11.45 -3.90
C ARG A 34 37.28 12.22 -3.93
N LEU A 35 37.22 13.37 -3.25
CA LEU A 35 36.03 14.23 -3.27
C LEU A 35 35.68 14.69 -4.68
N ALA A 36 36.66 15.19 -5.44
CA ALA A 36 36.48 15.70 -6.81
C ALA A 36 35.98 14.61 -7.77
N ARG A 37 36.41 13.35 -7.58
CA ARG A 37 35.89 12.20 -8.34
C ARG A 37 34.57 11.65 -7.79
N GLY A 38 34.03 12.21 -6.70
CA GLY A 38 32.81 11.77 -6.06
C GLY A 38 32.93 10.41 -5.35
N GLU A 39 34.08 10.13 -4.73
CA GLU A 39 34.38 8.90 -4.01
C GLU A 39 34.39 9.12 -2.47
N ASP A 40 34.23 10.35 -2.00
CA ASP A 40 34.26 10.69 -0.57
C ASP A 40 32.93 10.36 0.11
N SER A 41 33.01 9.82 1.32
CA SER A 41 31.83 9.41 2.12
C SER A 41 31.29 10.50 3.04
N ASP A 42 32.04 11.61 3.22
CA ASP A 42 31.62 12.74 4.07
C ASP A 42 31.99 14.09 3.43
N PRO A 43 31.27 14.50 2.38
CA PRO A 43 31.54 15.73 1.64
C PRO A 43 31.40 16.97 2.52
N PHE A 44 30.56 16.97 3.55
CA PHE A 44 30.34 18.13 4.43
C PHE A 44 31.54 18.47 5.32
N ARG A 45 32.49 17.55 5.48
CA ARG A 45 33.75 17.82 6.18
C ARG A 45 34.68 18.71 5.36
N ILE A 46 34.50 18.73 4.03
CA ILE A 46 35.38 19.42 3.10
C ILE A 46 34.69 20.57 2.40
N LEU A 47 33.49 20.37 1.89
CA LEU A 47 32.67 21.34 1.17
C LEU A 47 31.96 22.30 2.13
N GLY A 48 31.59 23.45 1.61
CA GLY A 48 30.95 24.52 2.39
C GLY A 48 31.92 25.37 3.20
N PRO A 49 31.39 26.14 4.18
CA PRO A 49 32.15 27.13 4.95
C PRO A 49 32.79 26.46 6.19
N HIS A 50 34.13 26.58 6.28
CA HIS A 50 34.92 26.08 7.40
C HIS A 50 35.89 27.13 7.93
N TRP A 51 35.94 27.33 9.27
CA TRP A 51 36.95 28.16 9.88
C TRP A 51 38.31 27.49 9.82
N VAL A 52 39.29 28.24 9.35
CA VAL A 52 40.70 27.80 9.25
C VAL A 52 41.65 28.83 9.82
N GLU A 53 42.80 28.40 10.34
CA GLU A 53 43.84 29.26 10.81
C GLU A 53 45.05 29.19 9.85
N ARG A 54 45.46 30.34 9.32
CA ARG A 54 46.65 30.44 8.45
C ARG A 54 47.57 31.56 8.99
N GLY A 55 48.80 31.20 9.35
CA GLY A 55 49.79 32.18 9.83
C GLY A 55 49.34 32.97 11.09
N GLY A 56 48.59 32.32 11.99
CA GLY A 56 48.05 32.98 13.21
C GLY A 56 46.81 33.84 12.97
N THR A 57 46.30 33.91 11.74
CA THR A 57 45.08 34.63 11.39
C THR A 57 43.95 33.68 11.08
N LYS A 58 42.82 33.84 11.75
CA LYS A 58 41.59 33.08 11.41
C LYS A 58 40.96 33.62 10.15
N SER A 59 40.47 32.73 9.30
CA SER A 59 39.81 33.01 8.02
C SER A 59 38.69 32.01 7.78
N LEU A 60 37.70 32.41 6.99
CA LEU A 60 36.65 31.48 6.53
C LEU A 60 37.05 30.90 5.17
N ARG A 61 37.19 29.60 5.10
CA ARG A 61 37.40 28.88 3.84
C ARG A 61 36.04 28.36 3.34
N VAL A 62 35.70 28.63 2.07
CA VAL A 62 34.56 28.07 1.36
C VAL A 62 35.07 27.19 0.23
N ARG A 63 34.75 25.91 0.25
CA ARG A 63 35.08 24.98 -0.82
C ARG A 63 33.82 24.56 -1.55
N VAL A 64 33.91 24.53 -2.88
CA VAL A 64 32.80 24.29 -3.78
C VAL A 64 33.22 23.27 -4.85
N LEU A 65 32.48 22.18 -4.97
CA LEU A 65 32.63 21.23 -6.08
C LEU A 65 31.57 21.55 -7.12
N ARG A 66 32.01 21.98 -8.30
CA ARG A 66 31.13 22.24 -9.45
C ARG A 66 31.81 21.81 -10.75
N PRO A 67 31.67 20.56 -11.16
CA PRO A 67 32.20 20.08 -12.44
C PRO A 67 31.71 20.95 -13.60
N GLY A 68 32.61 21.27 -14.55
CA GLY A 68 32.29 22.06 -15.72
C GLY A 68 32.25 23.61 -15.51
N ALA A 69 32.27 24.09 -14.28
CA ALA A 69 32.43 25.52 -14.04
C ALA A 69 33.86 26.00 -14.37
N VAL A 70 33.97 27.17 -15.02
CA VAL A 70 35.24 27.79 -15.33
C VAL A 70 35.57 28.93 -14.36
N GLU A 71 34.57 29.45 -13.66
CA GLU A 71 34.69 30.47 -12.64
C GLU A 71 33.66 30.27 -11.55
N VAL A 72 34.07 30.39 -10.29
CA VAL A 72 33.22 30.37 -9.12
C VAL A 72 33.52 31.57 -8.23
N ASN A 73 32.46 32.26 -7.79
CA ASN A 73 32.55 33.39 -6.88
C ASN A 73 31.68 33.15 -5.65
N VAL A 74 32.18 33.53 -4.49
CA VAL A 74 31.40 33.66 -3.24
C VAL A 74 30.94 35.09 -3.11
N VAL A 75 29.63 35.31 -3.09
CA VAL A 75 28.99 36.63 -3.06
C VAL A 75 28.28 36.83 -1.75
N LEU A 76 28.69 37.81 -0.96
CA LEU A 76 28.03 38.14 0.29
C LEU A 76 26.68 38.83 0.03
N SER A 77 25.65 38.42 0.77
CA SER A 77 24.30 39.00 0.68
C SER A 77 24.30 40.49 1.10
N GLU A 78 25.07 40.85 2.11
CA GLU A 78 25.29 42.22 2.52
C GLU A 78 26.45 42.85 1.75
N GLY A 79 26.19 44.03 1.16
CA GLY A 79 27.22 44.85 0.49
C GLY A 79 27.70 44.31 -0.85
N LYS A 80 27.17 43.23 -1.35
CA LYS A 80 27.51 42.58 -2.65
C LYS A 80 29.01 42.41 -2.89
N LYS A 81 29.78 42.13 -1.83
CA LYS A 81 31.23 41.84 -1.95
C LYS A 81 31.41 40.47 -2.61
N ILE A 82 32.28 40.41 -3.61
CA ILE A 82 32.59 39.21 -4.39
C ILE A 82 33.98 38.71 -4.03
N PHE A 83 34.10 37.43 -3.75
CA PHE A 83 35.37 36.74 -3.49
C PHE A 83 35.54 35.62 -4.54
N PRO A 84 36.46 35.80 -5.50
CA PRO A 84 36.76 34.77 -6.47
C PRO A 84 37.33 33.52 -5.78
N ALA A 85 36.83 32.34 -6.17
CA ALA A 85 37.38 31.07 -5.75
C ALA A 85 38.44 30.59 -6.75
N VAL A 86 39.52 30.01 -6.24
CA VAL A 86 40.62 29.47 -7.03
C VAL A 86 40.35 28.00 -7.30
N LEU A 87 40.54 27.54 -8.54
CA LEU A 87 40.47 26.13 -8.89
C LEU A 87 41.63 25.40 -8.22
N ILE A 88 41.35 24.46 -7.32
CA ILE A 88 42.33 23.65 -6.58
C ILE A 88 42.43 22.21 -7.06
N HIS A 89 41.43 21.73 -7.86
CA HIS A 89 41.47 20.44 -8.53
C HIS A 89 40.80 20.52 -9.92
N PRO A 90 41.36 19.89 -10.98
CA PRO A 90 40.89 20.04 -12.36
C PRO A 90 39.45 19.55 -12.59
N ASP A 91 38.93 18.64 -11.76
CA ASP A 91 37.57 18.14 -11.83
C ASP A 91 36.51 19.12 -11.25
N GLY A 92 36.89 20.40 -11.07
CA GLY A 92 35.97 21.45 -10.71
C GLY A 92 35.84 21.72 -9.19
N LEU A 93 36.88 21.43 -8.41
CA LEU A 93 36.93 21.81 -7.00
C LEU A 93 37.59 23.18 -6.84
N PHE A 94 36.86 24.15 -6.24
CA PHE A 94 37.27 25.52 -6.04
C PHE A 94 37.38 25.82 -4.54
N GLU A 95 38.28 26.77 -4.18
CA GLU A 95 38.48 27.29 -2.80
C GLU A 95 38.50 28.80 -2.80
N ALA A 96 37.67 29.41 -1.95
CA ALA A 96 37.74 30.83 -1.61
C ALA A 96 38.14 31.02 -0.14
N ILE A 97 39.02 32.00 0.15
CA ILE A 97 39.40 32.37 1.50
C ILE A 97 38.87 33.77 1.79
N LEU A 98 38.03 33.88 2.80
CA LEU A 98 37.41 35.12 3.22
C LEU A 98 38.01 35.59 4.57
N PRO A 99 38.44 36.85 4.71
CA PRO A 99 38.94 37.39 5.97
C PRO A 99 37.85 37.36 7.06
N ALA A 100 38.23 37.10 8.32
CA ALA A 100 37.29 36.96 9.43
C ALA A 100 36.52 38.25 9.81
N ASP A 101 37.05 39.42 9.44
CA ASP A 101 36.50 40.74 9.77
C ASP A 101 35.39 41.23 8.83
N ILE A 102 35.12 40.48 7.76
CA ILE A 102 34.21 40.92 6.70
C ILE A 102 32.75 41.06 7.14
N ALA A 103 32.30 40.37 8.19
CA ALA A 103 30.89 40.25 8.51
C ALA A 103 30.55 40.52 9.98
N ASN A 104 31.38 41.21 10.74
CA ASN A 104 31.21 41.36 12.20
C ASN A 104 31.10 40.02 12.96
N TRP A 105 31.63 38.94 12.37
CA TRP A 105 31.56 37.61 12.95
C TRP A 105 32.65 37.41 13.99
N LYS A 106 32.26 36.81 15.10
CA LYS A 106 33.23 36.24 16.04
C LYS A 106 33.70 34.90 15.47
N SER A 107 35.00 34.68 15.49
CA SER A 107 35.60 33.40 15.11
C SER A 107 34.98 32.27 15.94
N GLY A 108 34.36 31.30 15.27
CA GLY A 108 33.65 30.18 15.90
C GLY A 108 32.14 30.25 15.76
N ASP A 109 31.57 31.39 15.34
CA ASP A 109 30.13 31.45 15.03
C ASP A 109 29.81 30.63 13.79
N ARG A 110 28.63 30.01 13.78
CA ARG A 110 28.13 29.27 12.62
C ARG A 110 27.81 30.23 11.48
N VAL A 111 28.26 29.91 10.27
CA VAL A 111 27.91 30.66 9.05
C VAL A 111 26.45 30.38 8.70
N LEU A 112 25.64 31.44 8.63
CA LEU A 112 24.22 31.25 8.20
C LEU A 112 24.17 31.03 6.69
N PRO A 113 23.39 30.03 6.21
CA PRO A 113 23.27 29.71 4.79
C PRO A 113 22.84 30.90 3.92
N ALA A 114 21.95 31.77 4.43
CA ALA A 114 21.45 32.92 3.72
C ALA A 114 22.48 34.08 3.60
N TRP A 115 23.62 33.99 4.30
CA TRP A 115 24.60 35.07 4.34
C TRP A 115 25.38 35.24 3.04
N TYR A 116 25.60 34.15 2.27
CA TYR A 116 26.29 34.23 0.99
C TYR A 116 25.60 33.34 -0.05
N LYS A 117 25.92 33.61 -1.32
CA LYS A 117 25.57 32.81 -2.47
C LYS A 117 26.82 32.44 -3.25
N LEU A 118 26.69 31.39 -4.04
CA LEU A 118 27.66 30.95 -5.02
C LEU A 118 27.23 31.42 -6.39
N GLN A 119 28.14 32.02 -7.16
CA GLN A 119 27.93 32.32 -8.59
C GLN A 119 28.87 31.44 -9.42
N PHE A 120 28.33 30.87 -10.46
CA PHE A 120 29.02 29.98 -11.38
C PHE A 120 29.00 30.55 -12.79
N ARG A 121 30.10 30.42 -13.53
CA ARG A 121 30.16 30.62 -14.96
C ARG A 121 30.70 29.36 -15.62
N PHE A 122 30.04 28.91 -16.66
CA PHE A 122 30.39 27.71 -17.41
C PHE A 122 31.08 28.04 -18.73
N ALA A 123 31.73 27.05 -19.36
CA ALA A 123 32.50 27.24 -20.59
C ALA A 123 31.65 27.71 -21.78
N ASP A 124 30.37 27.37 -21.81
CA ASP A 124 29.38 27.78 -22.82
C ASP A 124 28.86 29.23 -22.60
N GLY A 125 29.32 29.91 -21.56
CA GLY A 125 28.93 31.26 -21.18
C GLY A 125 27.70 31.34 -20.27
N ASN A 126 27.04 30.23 -20.00
CA ASN A 126 25.94 30.18 -19.04
C ASN A 126 26.41 30.56 -17.63
N THR A 127 25.50 31.16 -16.86
CA THR A 127 25.72 31.52 -15.45
C THR A 127 24.63 31.00 -14.57
N ALA A 128 24.99 30.66 -13.34
CA ALA A 128 24.01 30.25 -12.30
C ALA A 128 24.37 30.92 -10.96
N GLU A 129 23.37 31.17 -10.13
CA GLU A 129 23.54 31.66 -8.77
C GLU A 129 22.61 30.91 -7.81
N GLY A 130 23.08 30.54 -6.63
CA GLY A 130 22.29 29.86 -5.62
C GLY A 130 22.96 29.85 -4.24
N HIS A 131 22.22 29.46 -3.22
CA HIS A 131 22.80 29.21 -1.89
C HIS A 131 23.62 27.92 -1.92
N ASP A 132 24.62 27.84 -1.04
CA ASP A 132 25.48 26.67 -0.91
C ASP A 132 24.75 25.55 -0.10
N PRO A 133 24.46 24.38 -0.66
CA PRO A 133 23.83 23.27 0.08
C PRO A 133 24.65 22.81 1.29
N TYR A 134 25.98 22.96 1.21
CA TYR A 134 26.91 22.51 2.27
C TYR A 134 27.02 23.46 3.43
N ALA A 135 26.37 24.64 3.37
CA ALA A 135 26.26 25.56 4.49
C ALA A 135 25.16 25.16 5.49
N PHE A 136 24.23 24.28 5.09
CA PHE A 136 23.13 23.86 5.96
C PHE A 136 23.56 22.77 6.93
N GLY A 137 23.07 22.88 8.17
CA GLY A 137 23.26 21.86 9.20
C GLY A 137 22.44 20.60 8.94
N PRO A 138 22.63 19.56 9.76
CA PRO A 138 21.78 18.38 9.71
C PRO A 138 20.34 18.72 10.12
N LEU A 139 19.37 18.16 9.41
CA LEU A 139 17.94 18.40 9.64
C LEU A 139 17.28 17.27 10.44
N LEU A 140 17.76 16.04 10.30
CA LEU A 140 17.33 14.93 11.13
C LEU A 140 17.96 15.06 12.53
N SER A 141 17.12 15.00 13.57
CA SER A 141 17.58 15.02 14.95
C SER A 141 18.23 13.71 15.38
N ASP A 142 19.05 13.71 16.43
CA ASP A 142 19.60 12.48 17.00
C ASP A 142 18.50 11.56 17.53
N TYR A 143 17.35 12.12 17.93
CA TYR A 143 16.18 11.35 18.34
C TYR A 143 15.53 10.61 17.16
N ASP A 144 15.40 11.26 15.98
CA ASP A 144 14.94 10.60 14.75
C ASP A 144 15.86 9.43 14.36
N LEU A 145 17.17 9.62 14.49
CA LEU A 145 18.16 8.58 14.20
C LEU A 145 18.06 7.42 15.16
N TYR A 146 17.90 7.69 16.46
CA TYR A 146 17.71 6.67 17.49
C TYR A 146 16.46 5.83 17.22
N LEU A 147 15.31 6.46 17.05
CA LEU A 147 14.05 5.76 16.75
C LEU A 147 14.13 4.95 15.45
N SER A 148 14.86 5.46 14.45
CA SER A 148 15.06 4.74 13.18
C SER A 148 15.86 3.45 13.38
N GLY A 149 16.90 3.47 14.21
CA GLY A 149 17.73 2.30 14.54
C GLY A 149 16.97 1.26 15.37
N GLU A 150 16.08 1.69 16.26
CA GLU A 150 15.21 0.79 17.03
C GLU A 150 14.05 0.21 16.20
N GLY A 151 13.73 0.81 15.03
CA GLY A 151 12.57 0.42 14.21
C GLY A 151 11.23 0.88 14.81
N THR A 152 11.23 1.98 15.57
CA THR A 152 10.03 2.55 16.21
C THR A 152 9.67 3.94 15.70
N HIS A 153 10.34 4.41 14.65
CA HIS A 153 10.03 5.67 13.99
C HIS A 153 8.85 5.53 13.04
N TYR A 154 7.63 5.43 13.57
CA TYR A 154 6.43 5.14 12.76
C TYR A 154 6.07 6.25 11.75
N LEU A 155 6.45 7.51 12.03
CA LEU A 155 6.27 8.64 11.12
C LEU A 155 7.53 8.89 10.26
N LYS A 156 8.19 7.82 9.79
CA LYS A 156 9.46 7.92 9.06
C LYS A 156 9.29 8.62 7.70
N TYR A 157 8.10 8.55 7.11
CA TYR A 157 7.73 9.31 5.91
C TYR A 157 7.72 10.84 6.10
N GLU A 158 7.72 11.35 7.34
CA GLU A 158 7.90 12.78 7.64
C GLU A 158 9.38 13.23 7.59
N LYS A 159 10.31 12.29 7.50
CA LYS A 159 11.74 12.49 7.67
C LYS A 159 12.58 12.04 6.48
N LEU A 160 12.27 10.88 5.90
CA LEU A 160 12.89 10.35 4.69
C LEU A 160 12.01 10.66 3.48
N GLY A 161 12.61 10.64 2.29
CA GLY A 161 11.96 11.11 1.08
C GLY A 161 12.41 12.55 0.72
N ALA A 162 11.59 13.22 -0.09
CA ALA A 162 11.83 14.59 -0.54
C ALA A 162 10.78 15.55 0.03
N HIS A 163 11.19 16.46 0.90
CA HIS A 163 10.27 17.39 1.58
C HIS A 163 10.56 18.85 1.21
N VAL A 164 9.55 19.53 0.66
CA VAL A 164 9.60 20.98 0.43
C VAL A 164 9.57 21.69 1.77
N ARG A 165 10.63 22.45 2.09
CA ARG A 165 10.79 23.12 3.38
C ARG A 165 11.42 24.50 3.23
N GLU A 166 11.27 25.31 4.28
CA GLU A 166 12.06 26.51 4.48
C GLU A 166 13.00 26.28 5.66
N VAL A 167 14.31 26.34 5.42
CA VAL A 167 15.35 26.11 6.40
C VAL A 167 16.19 27.39 6.54
N GLU A 168 16.24 27.95 7.74
CA GLU A 168 17.00 29.20 8.04
C GLU A 168 16.70 30.35 7.06
N GLY A 169 15.41 30.48 6.67
CA GLY A 169 14.94 31.52 5.76
C GLY A 169 15.16 31.25 4.28
N VAL A 170 15.61 30.05 3.92
CA VAL A 170 15.84 29.64 2.52
C VAL A 170 14.89 28.50 2.16
N LYS A 171 14.11 28.70 1.10
CA LYS A 171 13.23 27.64 0.56
C LYS A 171 14.02 26.62 -0.25
N GLY A 172 13.65 25.35 -0.15
CA GLY A 172 14.30 24.27 -0.88
C GLY A 172 13.66 22.92 -0.59
N VAL A 173 14.38 21.86 -0.90
CA VAL A 173 13.94 20.47 -0.69
C VAL A 173 14.96 19.75 0.19
N GLN A 174 14.48 19.15 1.27
CA GLN A 174 15.24 18.19 2.08
C GLN A 174 15.08 16.80 1.47
N PHE A 175 16.19 16.11 1.25
CA PHE A 175 16.24 14.70 0.85
C PHE A 175 16.81 13.87 1.98
N GLY A 176 16.20 12.68 2.18
CA GLY A 176 16.66 11.71 3.16
C GLY A 176 16.45 10.27 2.66
N VAL A 177 17.49 9.41 2.80
CA VAL A 177 17.41 8.00 2.37
C VAL A 177 18.22 7.09 3.27
N TRP A 178 17.80 5.84 3.42
CA TRP A 178 18.51 4.81 4.19
C TRP A 178 19.31 3.91 3.25
N ALA A 179 20.64 3.94 3.37
CA ALA A 179 21.60 3.16 2.57
C ALA A 179 22.88 2.90 3.39
N PRO A 180 22.85 2.00 4.39
CA PRO A 180 23.94 1.83 5.38
C PRO A 180 25.24 1.28 4.77
N ASN A 181 25.16 0.54 3.66
CA ASN A 181 26.32 -0.06 3.02
C ASN A 181 26.84 0.76 1.83
N ALA A 182 26.23 1.93 1.57
CA ALA A 182 26.74 2.84 0.58
C ALA A 182 28.04 3.51 1.03
N GLN A 183 28.99 3.69 0.10
CA GLN A 183 30.15 4.54 0.27
C GLN A 183 29.76 6.01 0.10
N ARG A 184 28.91 6.31 -0.90
CA ARG A 184 28.34 7.62 -1.18
C ARG A 184 26.91 7.47 -1.69
N VAL A 185 26.08 8.43 -1.32
CA VAL A 185 24.76 8.64 -1.94
C VAL A 185 24.71 10.08 -2.43
N SER A 186 24.22 10.30 -3.64
CA SER A 186 23.99 11.64 -4.20
C SER A 186 22.56 11.77 -4.71
N VAL A 187 21.98 12.96 -4.55
CA VAL A 187 20.75 13.29 -5.27
C VAL A 187 21.12 13.77 -6.66
N VAL A 188 20.46 13.22 -7.67
CA VAL A 188 20.68 13.59 -9.09
C VAL A 188 19.35 13.86 -9.78
N GLY A 189 19.35 14.75 -10.75
CA GLY A 189 18.18 15.12 -11.53
C GLY A 189 18.51 16.07 -12.67
N ASP A 190 17.48 16.63 -13.30
CA ASP A 190 17.67 17.62 -14.38
C ASP A 190 18.41 18.88 -13.89
N PHE A 191 18.30 19.22 -12.59
CA PHE A 191 18.89 20.38 -11.96
C PHE A 191 20.42 20.31 -11.82
N ASP A 192 21.03 19.15 -11.99
CA ASP A 192 22.48 18.92 -11.95
C ASP A 192 23.01 18.14 -13.14
N SER A 193 22.18 17.97 -14.19
CA SER A 193 22.49 17.16 -15.38
C SER A 193 22.80 15.68 -15.06
N TRP A 194 22.17 15.16 -13.99
CA TRP A 194 22.33 13.78 -13.53
C TRP A 194 23.77 13.40 -13.13
N ASP A 195 24.58 14.40 -12.69
CA ASP A 195 25.97 14.20 -12.25
C ASP A 195 26.05 14.03 -10.73
N GLY A 196 26.22 12.79 -10.26
CA GLY A 196 26.29 12.47 -8.83
C GLY A 196 27.49 13.08 -8.06
N ARG A 197 28.42 13.79 -8.74
CA ARG A 197 29.48 14.54 -8.08
C ARG A 197 29.01 15.86 -7.50
N VAL A 198 27.87 16.39 -7.99
CA VAL A 198 27.41 17.74 -7.67
C VAL A 198 26.77 17.83 -6.27
N TYR A 199 25.92 16.87 -5.93
CA TYR A 199 25.18 16.88 -4.66
C TYR A 199 25.32 15.58 -3.85
N PRO A 200 26.55 15.19 -3.48
CA PRO A 200 26.74 14.11 -2.53
C PRO A 200 26.19 14.48 -1.15
N MET A 201 25.48 13.52 -0.52
CA MET A 201 24.74 13.70 0.72
C MET A 201 25.63 13.51 1.96
N ARG A 202 25.18 14.04 3.10
CA ARG A 202 25.78 13.83 4.42
C ARG A 202 25.40 12.47 4.97
N ASN A 203 26.39 11.66 5.37
CA ASN A 203 26.16 10.45 6.14
C ASN A 203 25.89 10.79 7.61
N ARG A 204 24.81 10.19 8.19
CA ARG A 204 24.43 10.40 9.60
C ARG A 204 24.95 9.28 10.51
N GLY A 205 26.17 8.81 10.21
CA GLY A 205 26.91 7.86 11.04
C GLY A 205 26.34 6.44 11.00
N PRO A 206 26.35 5.70 12.14
CA PRO A 206 26.02 4.27 12.17
C PRO A 206 24.60 3.90 11.72
N THR A 207 23.68 4.87 11.67
CA THR A 207 22.30 4.63 11.24
C THR A 207 22.20 4.30 9.75
N GLY A 208 23.21 4.67 8.96
CA GLY A 208 23.19 4.52 7.50
C GLY A 208 22.20 5.42 6.79
N ILE A 209 21.70 6.45 7.45
CA ILE A 209 20.85 7.48 6.83
C ILE A 209 21.73 8.54 6.19
N TRP A 210 21.33 8.99 5.01
CA TRP A 210 21.93 10.06 4.25
C TRP A 210 20.94 11.19 4.08
N GLU A 211 21.40 12.44 4.23
CA GLU A 211 20.55 13.62 4.05
C GLU A 211 21.28 14.78 3.37
N ILE A 212 20.52 15.62 2.64
CA ILE A 212 20.96 16.90 2.11
C ILE A 212 19.75 17.83 1.98
N PHE A 213 19.99 19.15 2.12
CA PHE A 213 19.02 20.17 1.75
C PHE A 213 19.51 20.88 0.48
N LEU A 214 18.67 20.88 -0.58
CA LEU A 214 18.95 21.58 -1.84
C LEU A 214 18.15 22.88 -1.90
N PRO A 215 18.80 24.03 -1.68
CA PRO A 215 18.15 25.33 -1.72
C PRO A 215 17.72 25.69 -3.13
N GLY A 216 16.56 26.35 -3.25
CA GLY A 216 16.01 26.80 -4.53
C GLY A 216 15.31 25.72 -5.36
N LEU A 217 15.39 24.47 -4.96
CA LEU A 217 14.60 23.38 -5.57
C LEU A 217 13.17 23.42 -5.02
N GLY A 218 12.20 22.88 -5.77
CA GLY A 218 10.79 22.88 -5.38
C GLY A 218 10.00 21.72 -5.95
N GLU A 219 8.68 21.82 -5.81
CA GLU A 219 7.75 20.84 -6.36
C GLU A 219 7.92 20.64 -7.87
N GLY A 220 7.70 19.40 -8.32
CA GLY A 220 7.84 18.99 -9.72
C GLY A 220 9.27 18.65 -10.12
N ALA A 221 10.27 18.86 -9.28
CA ALA A 221 11.63 18.46 -9.57
C ALA A 221 11.73 16.94 -9.67
N ILE A 222 12.36 16.47 -10.73
CA ILE A 222 12.58 15.04 -11.03
C ILE A 222 13.93 14.64 -10.46
N TYR A 223 14.00 13.53 -9.70
CA TYR A 223 15.23 13.09 -9.06
C TYR A 223 15.30 11.57 -8.88
N LYS A 224 16.55 11.11 -8.68
CA LYS A 224 16.90 9.75 -8.21
C LYS A 224 18.06 9.84 -7.22
N PHE A 225 18.38 8.71 -6.60
CA PHE A 225 19.62 8.55 -5.85
C PHE A 225 20.68 7.81 -6.69
N GLU A 226 21.86 8.41 -6.86
CA GLU A 226 23.02 7.71 -7.36
C GLU A 226 23.77 7.14 -6.17
N ILE A 227 23.95 5.83 -6.16
CA ILE A 227 24.58 5.11 -5.04
C ILE A 227 25.89 4.49 -5.49
N LEU A 228 26.96 4.75 -4.74
CA LEU A 228 28.25 4.07 -4.85
C LEU A 228 28.37 3.10 -3.68
N SER A 229 28.50 1.82 -3.97
CA SER A 229 28.66 0.77 -2.95
C SER A 229 30.09 0.67 -2.43
N ARG A 230 30.24 0.30 -1.16
CA ARG A 230 31.55 -0.02 -0.58
C ARG A 230 32.19 -1.27 -1.21
N GLU A 231 31.39 -2.18 -1.76
CA GLU A 231 31.84 -3.48 -2.25
C GLU A 231 32.14 -3.51 -3.75
N GLY A 232 31.85 -2.46 -4.51
CA GLY A 232 32.15 -2.57 -5.92
C GLY A 232 31.55 -1.58 -6.90
N GLY A 233 31.64 -0.30 -6.63
CA GLY A 233 31.37 0.71 -7.64
C GLY A 233 29.94 1.20 -7.71
N ARG A 234 29.59 1.84 -8.84
CA ARG A 234 28.28 2.45 -9.07
C ARG A 234 27.22 1.38 -9.28
N ILE A 235 26.15 1.38 -8.45
CA ILE A 235 25.04 0.44 -8.54
C ILE A 235 24.05 0.85 -9.63
N GLY A 236 24.00 2.15 -9.95
CA GLY A 236 23.02 2.75 -10.85
C GLY A 236 22.15 3.77 -10.14
N LEU A 237 21.10 4.19 -10.81
CA LEU A 237 20.15 5.16 -10.28
C LEU A 237 18.99 4.42 -9.60
N LYS A 238 18.71 4.77 -8.34
CA LYS A 238 17.63 4.21 -7.53
C LYS A 238 16.52 5.24 -7.35
N ASP A 239 15.28 4.79 -7.43
CA ASP A 239 14.13 5.60 -7.05
C ASP A 239 14.12 5.81 -5.54
N ASP A 240 13.45 6.84 -5.08
CA ASP A 240 13.33 7.10 -3.64
C ASP A 240 12.32 6.12 -3.01
N PRO A 241 12.75 5.29 -2.03
CA PRO A 241 11.84 4.38 -1.34
C PRO A 241 10.69 5.09 -0.60
N TYR A 242 10.85 6.36 -0.24
CA TYR A 242 9.86 7.22 0.41
C TYR A 242 9.33 8.31 -0.52
N GLY A 243 9.54 8.21 -1.85
CA GLY A 243 9.03 9.17 -2.81
C GLY A 243 7.50 9.22 -2.83
N PHE A 244 6.92 10.43 -2.81
CA PHE A 244 5.47 10.64 -2.76
C PHE A 244 4.80 10.69 -4.12
N ALA A 245 5.58 10.87 -5.18
CA ALA A 245 5.12 10.88 -6.56
C ALA A 245 6.21 10.36 -7.50
N ALA A 246 5.82 9.87 -8.66
CA ALA A 246 6.71 9.36 -9.68
C ALA A 246 6.36 9.89 -11.06
N GLU A 247 7.31 9.82 -12.01
CA GLU A 247 7.03 10.04 -13.42
C GLU A 247 6.10 8.96 -13.96
N VAL A 248 5.33 9.33 -14.99
CA VAL A 248 4.50 8.34 -15.72
C VAL A 248 5.41 7.36 -16.48
N ARG A 249 5.14 6.05 -16.30
CA ARG A 249 5.87 5.01 -17.02
C ARG A 249 5.93 5.27 -18.55
N PRO A 250 6.97 4.87 -19.28
CA PRO A 250 8.07 3.97 -18.88
C PRO A 250 9.17 4.66 -18.07
N LYS A 251 9.07 5.95 -17.79
CA LYS A 251 9.97 6.64 -16.88
C LYS A 251 9.71 6.19 -15.45
N SER A 252 10.70 6.36 -14.56
CA SER A 252 10.62 5.82 -13.20
C SER A 252 11.18 6.75 -12.13
N ALA A 253 11.60 7.99 -12.47
CA ALA A 253 12.16 8.88 -11.47
C ALA A 253 11.09 9.34 -10.45
N SER A 254 11.53 9.56 -9.23
CA SER A 254 10.74 10.19 -8.19
C SER A 254 10.52 11.67 -8.51
N VAL A 255 9.37 12.20 -8.11
CA VAL A 255 9.01 13.61 -8.31
C VAL A 255 8.78 14.25 -6.96
N VAL A 256 9.41 15.42 -6.72
CA VAL A 256 9.18 16.20 -5.51
C VAL A 256 7.74 16.67 -5.46
N CYS A 257 7.01 16.27 -4.43
CA CYS A 257 5.59 16.59 -4.26
C CYS A 257 5.31 16.97 -2.80
N ASN A 258 4.57 18.05 -2.60
CA ASN A 258 4.03 18.41 -1.29
C ASN A 258 2.66 17.76 -1.08
N ILE A 259 2.59 16.75 -0.23
CA ILE A 259 1.36 16.03 0.09
C ILE A 259 0.57 16.62 1.26
N ASP A 260 1.13 17.60 1.97
CA ASP A 260 0.48 18.23 3.13
C ASP A 260 -0.41 19.43 2.75
N GLY A 261 -0.46 19.78 1.47
CA GLY A 261 -1.19 20.95 0.98
C GLY A 261 -2.68 20.73 0.68
N TYR A 262 -3.20 19.50 0.77
CA TYR A 262 -4.59 19.21 0.46
C TYR A 262 -5.54 19.63 1.58
N ALA A 263 -6.64 20.32 1.24
CA ALA A 263 -7.64 20.79 2.20
C ALA A 263 -8.80 19.78 2.29
N TRP A 264 -8.70 18.85 3.23
CA TRP A 264 -9.69 17.82 3.50
C TRP A 264 -11.04 18.39 3.97
N LYS A 265 -12.14 17.71 3.64
CA LYS A 265 -13.52 18.07 4.03
C LYS A 265 -14.25 16.89 4.70
N ASP A 266 -13.54 15.90 5.15
CA ASP A 266 -14.03 14.63 5.64
C ASP A 266 -13.91 14.43 7.18
N SER A 267 -13.68 15.49 7.93
CA SER A 267 -13.50 15.42 9.39
C SER A 267 -14.64 14.66 10.10
N THR A 268 -15.91 14.91 9.70
CA THR A 268 -17.08 14.20 10.25
C THR A 268 -17.02 12.68 9.95
N TRP A 269 -16.51 12.29 8.79
CA TRP A 269 -16.32 10.89 8.45
C TRP A 269 -15.30 10.23 9.38
N LEU A 270 -14.14 10.85 9.58
CA LEU A 270 -13.07 10.30 10.43
C LEU A 270 -13.53 10.16 11.90
N GLU A 271 -14.24 11.13 12.43
CA GLU A 271 -14.84 11.06 13.78
C GLU A 271 -15.84 9.89 13.86
N THR A 272 -16.71 9.76 12.87
CA THR A 272 -17.71 8.67 12.80
C THR A 272 -17.03 7.31 12.65
N ARG A 273 -15.98 7.21 11.83
CA ARG A 273 -15.22 5.99 11.62
C ARG A 273 -14.64 5.46 12.92
N ALA A 274 -14.00 6.32 13.71
CA ALA A 274 -13.40 5.95 14.99
C ALA A 274 -14.41 5.41 16.02
N ALA A 275 -15.68 5.83 15.91
CA ALA A 275 -16.76 5.41 16.79
C ALA A 275 -17.62 4.25 16.24
N ARG A 276 -17.42 3.85 14.98
CA ARG A 276 -18.25 2.84 14.31
C ARG A 276 -18.02 1.44 14.87
N ASP A 277 -19.11 0.79 15.25
CA ASP A 277 -19.13 -0.65 15.54
C ASP A 277 -19.18 -1.46 14.22
N TRP A 278 -18.03 -1.60 13.56
CA TRP A 278 -17.95 -2.25 12.25
C TRP A 278 -18.36 -3.73 12.29
N GLN A 279 -18.14 -4.40 13.42
CA GLN A 279 -18.48 -5.83 13.56
C GLN A 279 -19.99 -6.06 13.38
N HIS A 280 -20.80 -5.18 13.92
CA HIS A 280 -22.26 -5.29 13.93
C HIS A 280 -22.94 -4.38 12.89
N SER A 281 -22.17 -3.63 12.11
CA SER A 281 -22.68 -2.78 11.03
C SER A 281 -22.71 -3.52 9.70
N PRO A 282 -23.64 -3.18 8.78
CA PRO A 282 -23.60 -3.71 7.44
C PRO A 282 -22.33 -3.27 6.72
N MET A 283 -21.69 -4.20 6.01
CA MET A 283 -20.51 -3.91 5.18
C MET A 283 -20.61 -4.69 3.88
N THR A 284 -20.63 -3.96 2.78
CA THR A 284 -20.59 -4.48 1.42
C THR A 284 -19.53 -3.73 0.65
N ILE A 285 -18.62 -4.46 0.01
CA ILE A 285 -17.40 -3.95 -0.59
C ILE A 285 -17.50 -4.15 -2.10
N TYR A 286 -17.26 -3.09 -2.86
CA TYR A 286 -17.13 -3.12 -4.32
C TYR A 286 -15.65 -3.01 -4.67
N GLU A 287 -15.05 -4.12 -5.10
CA GLU A 287 -13.64 -4.21 -5.47
C GLU A 287 -13.45 -3.78 -6.92
N ILE A 288 -12.47 -2.92 -7.19
CA ILE A 288 -12.17 -2.42 -8.54
C ILE A 288 -10.68 -2.37 -8.85
N HIS A 289 -10.36 -2.55 -10.13
CA HIS A 289 -9.11 -2.10 -10.73
C HIS A 289 -9.34 -0.73 -11.40
N ALA A 290 -8.70 0.32 -10.89
CA ALA A 290 -8.97 1.71 -11.31
C ALA A 290 -8.83 1.95 -12.82
N GLY A 291 -7.84 1.29 -13.46
CA GLY A 291 -7.58 1.42 -14.89
C GLY A 291 -8.48 0.57 -15.81
N ALA A 292 -9.26 -0.38 -15.24
CA ALA A 292 -10.11 -1.28 -16.02
C ALA A 292 -11.60 -1.18 -15.63
N TRP A 293 -11.96 -0.32 -14.67
CA TRP A 293 -13.36 -0.10 -14.36
C TRP A 293 -14.09 0.59 -15.54
N ARG A 294 -13.53 1.71 -16.01
CA ARG A 294 -14.01 2.42 -17.21
C ARG A 294 -12.86 3.14 -17.90
N ARG A 295 -12.97 3.29 -19.22
CA ARG A 295 -12.02 4.04 -20.06
C ARG A 295 -12.73 5.05 -20.92
N LYS A 296 -11.98 5.93 -21.59
CA LYS A 296 -12.47 6.92 -22.57
C LYS A 296 -12.12 6.48 -23.99
N PRO A 297 -12.98 5.69 -24.67
CA PRO A 297 -12.69 5.21 -26.02
C PRO A 297 -12.50 6.34 -27.03
N GLU A 298 -13.22 7.46 -26.85
CA GLU A 298 -13.15 8.66 -27.66
C GLU A 298 -11.85 9.44 -27.51
N GLU A 299 -11.05 9.15 -26.47
CA GLU A 299 -9.77 9.78 -26.16
C GLU A 299 -8.65 8.74 -26.14
N GLU A 300 -8.46 8.03 -27.26
CA GLU A 300 -7.45 6.97 -27.43
C GLU A 300 -7.51 5.86 -26.36
N ASN A 301 -8.70 5.58 -25.86
CA ASN A 301 -8.96 4.55 -24.84
C ASN A 301 -8.14 4.75 -23.56
N ARG A 302 -7.87 6.01 -23.18
CA ARG A 302 -7.15 6.33 -21.95
C ARG A 302 -7.92 5.93 -20.69
N TRP A 303 -7.19 5.79 -19.62
CA TRP A 303 -7.76 5.64 -18.28
C TRP A 303 -8.54 6.88 -17.84
N LEU A 304 -9.47 6.70 -16.90
CA LEU A 304 -10.04 7.80 -16.13
C LEU A 304 -8.96 8.38 -15.21
N THR A 305 -8.98 9.68 -15.04
CA THR A 305 -8.24 10.34 -13.95
C THR A 305 -8.93 10.06 -12.61
N TYR A 306 -8.21 10.23 -11.48
CA TYR A 306 -8.82 10.11 -10.14
C TYR A 306 -10.05 11.00 -9.95
N ARG A 307 -10.06 12.20 -10.57
CA ARG A 307 -11.22 13.11 -10.51
C ARG A 307 -12.39 12.62 -11.36
N GLU A 308 -12.13 12.08 -12.54
CA GLU A 308 -13.17 11.47 -13.38
C GLU A 308 -13.70 10.20 -12.72
N LEU A 309 -12.81 9.39 -12.11
CA LEU A 309 -13.21 8.21 -11.35
C LEU A 309 -14.13 8.62 -10.18
N ALA A 310 -13.80 9.67 -9.44
CA ALA A 310 -14.68 10.19 -8.39
C ALA A 310 -16.05 10.59 -8.92
N ALA A 311 -16.10 11.25 -10.09
CA ALA A 311 -17.35 11.73 -10.68
C ALA A 311 -18.26 10.61 -11.21
N GLU A 312 -17.68 9.50 -11.69
CA GLU A 312 -18.42 8.40 -12.30
C GLU A 312 -18.65 7.21 -11.36
N LEU A 313 -17.62 6.78 -10.61
CA LEU A 313 -17.69 5.60 -9.74
C LEU A 313 -18.52 5.85 -8.48
N ILE A 314 -18.34 6.98 -7.81
CA ILE A 314 -19.02 7.25 -6.52
C ILE A 314 -20.55 7.21 -6.66
N PRO A 315 -21.18 7.91 -7.65
CA PRO A 315 -22.62 7.80 -7.85
C PRO A 315 -23.08 6.39 -8.20
N TYR A 316 -22.29 5.64 -8.96
CA TYR A 316 -22.58 4.26 -9.33
C TYR A 316 -22.61 3.33 -8.11
N VAL A 317 -21.56 3.34 -7.32
CA VAL A 317 -21.42 2.51 -6.12
C VAL A 317 -22.50 2.85 -5.08
N LYS A 318 -22.76 4.15 -4.88
CA LYS A 318 -23.82 4.64 -4.01
C LYS A 318 -25.22 4.22 -4.50
N GLY A 319 -25.45 4.28 -5.82
CA GLY A 319 -26.71 3.85 -6.44
C GLY A 319 -26.98 2.36 -6.26
N LEU A 320 -25.93 1.55 -6.22
CA LEU A 320 -26.02 0.12 -5.91
C LEU A 320 -26.09 -0.19 -4.40
N GLY A 321 -25.85 0.80 -3.53
CA GLY A 321 -25.95 0.64 -2.07
C GLY A 321 -24.74 -0.01 -1.40
N TYR A 322 -23.58 -0.04 -2.04
CA TYR A 322 -22.34 -0.47 -1.39
C TYR A 322 -21.87 0.52 -0.34
N THR A 323 -21.21 0.01 0.70
CA THR A 323 -20.69 0.81 1.81
C THR A 323 -19.23 1.20 1.66
N HIS A 324 -18.45 0.39 0.91
CA HIS A 324 -17.02 0.58 0.70
C HIS A 324 -16.64 0.32 -0.74
N ILE A 325 -15.57 0.98 -1.18
CA ILE A 325 -14.82 0.67 -2.39
C ILE A 325 -13.49 0.06 -1.93
N GLU A 326 -13.09 -1.07 -2.52
CA GLU A 326 -11.75 -1.62 -2.39
C GLU A 326 -11.00 -1.42 -3.71
N LEU A 327 -9.87 -0.73 -3.65
CA LEU A 327 -9.01 -0.50 -4.80
C LEU A 327 -7.92 -1.55 -4.83
N MET A 328 -7.83 -2.34 -5.92
CA MET A 328 -6.63 -3.13 -6.22
C MET A 328 -5.40 -2.22 -6.15
N PRO A 329 -4.16 -2.75 -5.99
CA PRO A 329 -3.03 -1.94 -5.57
C PRO A 329 -2.85 -0.66 -6.39
N ILE A 330 -2.93 0.48 -5.70
CA ILE A 330 -2.86 1.83 -6.29
C ILE A 330 -1.47 2.46 -6.14
N MET A 331 -0.53 1.79 -5.47
CA MET A 331 0.85 2.21 -5.34
C MET A 331 1.55 2.18 -6.70
N GLU A 332 2.59 3.00 -6.87
CA GLU A 332 3.31 3.07 -8.14
C GLU A 332 4.01 1.74 -8.47
N HIS A 333 3.84 1.30 -9.71
CA HIS A 333 4.35 0.02 -10.22
C HIS A 333 4.75 0.13 -11.70
N PRO A 334 5.78 -0.62 -12.15
CA PRO A 334 6.29 -0.49 -13.52
C PRO A 334 5.44 -1.23 -14.56
N LEU A 335 4.81 -2.34 -14.17
CA LEU A 335 4.15 -3.28 -15.08
C LEU A 335 2.62 -3.29 -14.88
N ASP A 336 1.85 -2.90 -15.91
CA ASP A 336 0.38 -2.89 -15.85
C ASP A 336 -0.17 -4.31 -15.61
N ALA A 337 0.40 -5.32 -16.28
CA ALA A 337 -0.03 -6.70 -16.15
C ALA A 337 0.21 -7.32 -14.76
N SER A 338 0.89 -6.59 -13.85
CA SER A 338 0.97 -6.98 -12.44
C SER A 338 -0.24 -6.53 -11.62
N TRP A 339 -1.18 -5.77 -12.23
CA TRP A 339 -2.35 -5.16 -11.57
C TRP A 339 -2.00 -4.27 -10.37
N GLY A 340 -0.72 -3.90 -10.23
CA GLY A 340 -0.17 -3.14 -9.10
C GLY A 340 0.52 -3.97 -8.03
N TYR A 341 0.43 -5.31 -8.05
CA TYR A 341 1.07 -6.18 -7.05
C TYR A 341 2.61 -6.21 -7.12
N GLN A 342 3.22 -5.68 -8.17
CA GLN A 342 4.67 -5.47 -8.25
C GLN A 342 5.03 -4.02 -7.92
N THR A 343 4.80 -3.61 -6.69
CA THR A 343 5.00 -2.26 -6.19
C THR A 343 6.47 -1.85 -6.14
N VAL A 344 6.81 -0.67 -6.70
CA VAL A 344 8.13 -0.03 -6.57
C VAL A 344 8.07 1.25 -5.73
N GLY A 345 6.98 2.01 -5.82
CA GLY A 345 6.78 3.26 -5.06
C GLY A 345 5.76 3.09 -3.95
N TYR A 346 6.19 2.59 -2.80
CA TYR A 346 5.30 2.28 -1.67
C TYR A 346 4.56 3.49 -1.10
N PHE A 347 5.14 4.69 -1.19
CA PHE A 347 4.57 5.94 -0.68
C PHE A 347 4.00 6.84 -1.79
N ALA A 348 3.96 6.35 -3.03
CA ALA A 348 3.41 7.09 -4.17
C ALA A 348 2.14 6.42 -4.68
N VAL A 349 1.07 7.19 -4.89
CA VAL A 349 -0.04 6.74 -5.73
C VAL A 349 0.46 6.65 -7.17
N THR A 350 -0.07 5.69 -7.94
CA THR A 350 0.35 5.57 -9.34
C THR A 350 0.00 6.83 -10.13
N SER A 351 0.99 7.31 -10.86
CA SER A 351 0.90 8.50 -11.71
C SER A 351 -0.01 8.33 -12.95
N ARG A 352 -0.44 7.08 -13.22
CA ARG A 352 -1.32 6.73 -14.36
C ARG A 352 -2.62 7.52 -14.38
N TYR A 353 -3.17 7.78 -13.19
CA TYR A 353 -4.52 8.35 -13.04
C TYR A 353 -4.52 9.79 -12.52
N GLY A 354 -3.36 10.39 -12.30
CA GLY A 354 -3.23 11.77 -11.83
C GLY A 354 -2.24 11.96 -10.68
N SER A 355 -2.35 13.09 -10.02
CA SER A 355 -1.47 13.49 -8.93
C SER A 355 -1.91 12.93 -7.57
N PRO A 356 -1.03 12.94 -6.54
CA PRO A 356 -1.40 12.67 -5.16
C PRO A 356 -2.62 13.46 -4.67
N ALA A 357 -2.70 14.75 -4.98
CA ALA A 357 -3.84 15.60 -4.62
C ALA A 357 -5.14 15.18 -5.31
N ASP A 358 -5.08 14.62 -6.53
CA ASP A 358 -6.26 14.10 -7.21
C ASP A 358 -6.79 12.82 -6.56
N PHE A 359 -5.88 11.98 -6.06
CA PHE A 359 -6.28 10.80 -5.30
C PHE A 359 -6.85 11.18 -3.91
N MET A 360 -6.26 12.15 -3.22
CA MET A 360 -6.84 12.72 -1.99
C MET A 360 -8.26 13.26 -2.25
N TYR A 361 -8.46 13.94 -3.39
CA TYR A 361 -9.78 14.40 -3.80
C TYR A 361 -10.76 13.22 -3.99
N PHE A 362 -10.33 12.12 -4.60
CA PHE A 362 -11.18 10.93 -4.77
C PHE A 362 -11.63 10.38 -3.40
N VAL A 363 -10.70 10.20 -2.46
CA VAL A 363 -11.01 9.69 -1.11
C VAL A 363 -11.94 10.65 -0.36
N ASP A 364 -11.61 11.95 -0.36
CA ASP A 364 -12.43 12.99 0.28
C ASP A 364 -13.88 13.00 -0.25
N ARG A 365 -14.04 12.81 -1.57
CA ARG A 365 -15.37 12.70 -2.19
C ARG A 365 -16.10 11.41 -1.79
N CYS A 366 -15.41 10.28 -1.67
CA CYS A 366 -16.01 9.04 -1.16
C CYS A 366 -16.58 9.26 0.25
N HIS A 367 -15.80 9.85 1.15
CA HIS A 367 -16.19 10.12 2.52
C HIS A 367 -17.37 11.08 2.62
N GLN A 368 -17.40 12.15 1.82
CA GLN A 368 -18.53 13.08 1.76
C GLN A 368 -19.84 12.41 1.31
N GLU A 369 -19.75 11.35 0.51
CA GLU A 369 -20.89 10.56 0.04
C GLU A 369 -21.21 9.34 0.92
N GLY A 370 -20.47 9.16 2.03
CA GLY A 370 -20.70 8.10 3.01
C GLY A 370 -20.12 6.74 2.61
N ILE A 371 -19.10 6.72 1.76
CA ILE A 371 -18.44 5.51 1.24
C ILE A 371 -17.01 5.45 1.80
N GLY A 372 -16.66 4.33 2.44
CA GLY A 372 -15.29 4.05 2.89
C GLY A 372 -14.40 3.58 1.75
N VAL A 373 -13.09 3.78 1.89
CA VAL A 373 -12.08 3.37 0.89
C VAL A 373 -11.08 2.42 1.52
N ILE A 374 -10.97 1.23 0.96
CA ILE A 374 -10.00 0.19 1.34
C ILE A 374 -8.94 0.13 0.23
N LEU A 375 -7.68 0.02 0.61
CA LEU A 375 -6.59 -0.25 -0.33
C LEU A 375 -6.09 -1.68 -0.22
N ASP A 376 -5.88 -2.29 -1.36
CA ASP A 376 -5.10 -3.52 -1.44
C ASP A 376 -3.60 -3.18 -1.32
N TRP A 377 -2.91 -3.78 -0.35
CA TRP A 377 -1.55 -3.46 0.06
C TRP A 377 -0.67 -4.70 0.07
N THR A 378 0.50 -4.60 -0.55
CA THR A 378 1.40 -5.71 -0.83
C THR A 378 2.69 -5.67 0.01
N PRO A 379 2.67 -5.99 1.32
CA PRO A 379 3.86 -6.03 2.15
C PRO A 379 4.63 -7.35 2.05
N ALA A 380 4.13 -8.33 1.29
CA ALA A 380 4.71 -9.65 1.19
C ALA A 380 5.95 -9.68 0.30
N HIS A 381 5.95 -8.93 -0.79
CA HIS A 381 6.98 -9.00 -1.80
C HIS A 381 7.07 -7.72 -2.65
N PHE A 382 8.14 -7.61 -3.44
CA PHE A 382 8.37 -6.51 -4.38
C PHE A 382 9.15 -7.00 -5.61
N PRO A 383 9.08 -6.27 -6.76
CA PRO A 383 9.71 -6.71 -8.00
C PRO A 383 11.23 -6.55 -7.99
N ARG A 384 11.89 -7.15 -8.97
CA ARG A 384 13.36 -7.14 -9.15
C ARG A 384 13.88 -5.98 -9.99
N ASP A 385 13.05 -5.01 -10.32
CA ASP A 385 13.42 -3.86 -11.13
C ASP A 385 14.63 -3.15 -10.54
N SER A 386 15.64 -2.88 -11.38
CA SER A 386 16.95 -2.37 -10.94
C SER A 386 16.89 -1.01 -10.28
N HIS A 387 15.88 -0.20 -10.59
CA HIS A 387 15.64 1.11 -10.00
C HIS A 387 14.90 1.04 -8.65
N GLY A 388 14.26 -0.09 -8.35
CA GLY A 388 13.49 -0.31 -7.11
C GLY A 388 14.34 -0.75 -5.91
N LEU A 389 13.69 -1.45 -4.96
CA LEU A 389 14.27 -1.78 -3.66
C LEU A 389 15.32 -2.88 -3.69
N GLY A 390 15.29 -3.79 -4.70
CA GLY A 390 16.21 -4.92 -4.79
C GLY A 390 17.66 -4.47 -4.85
N MET A 391 18.54 -5.04 -4.02
CA MET A 391 19.97 -4.68 -3.94
C MET A 391 20.17 -3.16 -3.81
N PHE A 392 19.38 -2.50 -2.96
CA PHE A 392 19.22 -1.04 -2.97
C PHE A 392 20.53 -0.27 -2.82
N ASP A 393 21.39 -0.66 -1.89
CA ASP A 393 22.71 -0.06 -1.65
C ASP A 393 23.88 -0.95 -2.12
N GLY A 394 23.60 -1.91 -3.01
CA GLY A 394 24.52 -2.92 -3.48
C GLY A 394 24.53 -4.20 -2.64
N THR A 395 23.70 -4.22 -1.60
CA THR A 395 23.52 -5.40 -0.75
C THR A 395 22.04 -5.77 -0.68
N HIS A 396 21.72 -6.94 -0.15
CA HIS A 396 20.35 -7.35 0.17
C HIS A 396 19.85 -6.55 1.38
N LEU A 397 19.40 -5.31 1.10
CA LEU A 397 19.01 -4.36 2.15
C LEU A 397 17.59 -4.58 2.64
N TYR A 398 16.63 -4.61 1.73
CA TYR A 398 15.21 -4.80 2.03
C TYR A 398 14.80 -6.26 1.99
N GLU A 399 15.45 -7.07 1.17
CA GLU A 399 15.23 -8.51 1.01
C GLU A 399 16.21 -9.34 1.83
N HIS A 400 15.91 -10.63 1.96
CA HIS A 400 16.81 -11.59 2.58
C HIS A 400 17.87 -12.06 1.57
N ALA A 401 19.15 -12.19 2.00
CA ALA A 401 20.27 -12.58 1.13
C ALA A 401 20.13 -14.02 0.61
N ASP A 402 19.63 -14.96 1.40
CA ASP A 402 19.40 -16.33 0.97
C ASP A 402 18.09 -16.41 0.15
N PRO A 403 18.13 -16.80 -1.14
CA PRO A 403 16.93 -16.86 -1.98
C PRO A 403 15.85 -17.82 -1.48
N ARG A 404 16.19 -18.79 -0.64
CA ARG A 404 15.23 -19.68 0.01
C ARG A 404 14.34 -18.97 1.04
N LYS A 405 14.71 -17.75 1.44
CA LYS A 405 13.91 -16.84 2.28
C LYS A 405 13.57 -15.55 1.54
N GLY A 406 14.44 -15.09 0.64
CA GLY A 406 14.40 -13.76 0.03
C GLY A 406 13.77 -13.69 -1.36
N ALA A 407 13.23 -14.78 -1.91
CA ALA A 407 12.60 -14.77 -3.23
C ALA A 407 11.39 -15.71 -3.29
N HIS A 408 10.35 -15.31 -4.05
CA HIS A 408 9.25 -16.17 -4.47
C HIS A 408 9.53 -16.73 -5.86
N PRO A 409 9.72 -18.06 -6.01
CA PRO A 409 10.01 -18.67 -7.32
C PRO A 409 8.87 -18.48 -8.32
N ASP A 410 7.63 -18.64 -7.88
CA ASP A 410 6.42 -18.61 -8.73
C ASP A 410 6.14 -17.22 -9.30
N TRP A 411 6.36 -16.17 -8.50
CA TRP A 411 6.06 -14.79 -8.87
C TRP A 411 7.29 -14.03 -9.41
N GLY A 412 8.49 -14.61 -9.27
CA GLY A 412 9.74 -13.95 -9.67
C GLY A 412 10.11 -12.73 -8.83
N THR A 413 9.44 -12.52 -7.69
CA THR A 413 9.60 -11.36 -6.81
C THR A 413 10.61 -11.60 -5.68
N LEU A 414 10.98 -10.54 -4.97
CA LEU A 414 11.79 -10.57 -3.75
C LEU A 414 10.88 -10.50 -2.52
N VAL A 415 11.31 -11.12 -1.42
CA VAL A 415 10.60 -11.15 -0.14
C VAL A 415 11.29 -10.22 0.85
N PHE A 416 10.51 -9.39 1.56
CA PHE A 416 11.03 -8.50 2.59
C PHE A 416 11.71 -9.28 3.73
N ASN A 417 12.81 -8.73 4.23
CA ASN A 417 13.50 -9.25 5.41
C ASN A 417 12.83 -8.71 6.70
N TYR A 418 11.79 -9.39 7.15
CA TYR A 418 11.05 -9.00 8.36
C TYR A 418 11.88 -9.11 9.65
N GLY A 419 13.06 -9.71 9.59
CA GLY A 419 14.01 -9.76 10.72
C GLY A 419 14.79 -8.46 10.95
N ARG A 420 14.73 -7.49 9.99
CA ARG A 420 15.36 -6.17 10.14
C ARG A 420 14.41 -5.13 10.70
N ASN A 421 14.83 -4.46 11.76
CA ASN A 421 14.03 -3.39 12.38
C ASN A 421 13.68 -2.28 11.42
N GLU A 422 14.62 -1.86 10.57
CA GLU A 422 14.42 -0.79 9.60
C GLU A 422 13.43 -1.19 8.49
N VAL A 423 13.41 -2.46 8.08
CA VAL A 423 12.44 -3.00 7.10
C VAL A 423 11.06 -3.10 7.72
N GLN A 424 10.93 -3.63 8.95
CA GLN A 424 9.67 -3.59 9.68
C GLN A 424 9.15 -2.16 9.81
N ASN A 425 10.04 -1.23 10.17
CA ASN A 425 9.70 0.19 10.32
C ASN A 425 9.27 0.83 8.99
N PHE A 426 9.91 0.47 7.87
CA PHE A 426 9.49 0.89 6.52
C PHE A 426 8.05 0.47 6.23
N LEU A 427 7.72 -0.80 6.46
CA LEU A 427 6.39 -1.36 6.17
C LEU A 427 5.31 -0.82 7.12
N VAL A 428 5.59 -0.74 8.45
CA VAL A 428 4.64 -0.15 9.41
C VAL A 428 4.40 1.32 9.09
N SER A 429 5.47 2.08 8.82
CA SER A 429 5.37 3.49 8.42
C SER A 429 4.57 3.66 7.12
N ASN A 430 4.71 2.73 6.18
CA ASN A 430 3.95 2.75 4.93
C ASN A 430 2.45 2.49 5.14
N ALA A 431 2.09 1.52 5.96
CA ALA A 431 0.69 1.28 6.30
C ALA A 431 0.04 2.49 6.98
N LEU A 432 0.74 3.08 7.95
CA LEU A 432 0.27 4.31 8.63
C LEU A 432 0.14 5.50 7.67
N PHE A 433 1.08 5.64 6.74
CA PHE A 433 1.07 6.71 5.74
C PHE A 433 -0.23 6.76 4.94
N TRP A 434 -0.73 5.62 4.48
CA TRP A 434 -1.98 5.57 3.73
C TRP A 434 -3.18 5.99 4.57
N VAL A 435 -3.22 5.59 5.84
CA VAL A 435 -4.30 5.98 6.75
C VAL A 435 -4.18 7.43 7.21
N ASP A 436 -2.96 7.91 7.46
CA ASP A 436 -2.68 9.27 7.98
C ASP A 436 -2.79 10.34 6.90
N LYS A 437 -2.12 10.14 5.74
CA LYS A 437 -2.01 11.17 4.69
C LYS A 437 -3.13 11.11 3.66
N TYR A 438 -3.69 9.93 3.42
CA TYR A 438 -4.75 9.73 2.43
C TYR A 438 -6.10 9.36 3.05
N HIS A 439 -6.20 9.33 4.37
CA HIS A 439 -7.41 9.04 5.13
C HIS A 439 -8.08 7.70 4.80
N ILE A 440 -7.31 6.72 4.30
CA ILE A 440 -7.79 5.40 3.91
C ILE A 440 -8.43 4.69 5.13
N ASP A 441 -9.56 4.01 4.91
CA ASP A 441 -10.37 3.39 5.97
C ASP A 441 -9.94 1.98 6.32
N GLY A 442 -9.14 1.34 5.46
CA GLY A 442 -8.61 0.01 5.74
C GLY A 442 -7.61 -0.45 4.70
N LEU A 443 -6.80 -1.43 5.09
CA LEU A 443 -5.85 -2.10 4.21
C LEU A 443 -6.22 -3.58 4.10
N ARG A 444 -6.41 -4.05 2.87
CA ARG A 444 -6.41 -5.49 2.57
C ARG A 444 -4.95 -5.91 2.36
N VAL A 445 -4.47 -6.80 3.20
CA VAL A 445 -3.08 -7.29 3.16
C VAL A 445 -3.01 -8.51 2.26
N ASP A 446 -2.33 -8.33 1.14
CA ASP A 446 -2.13 -9.34 0.11
C ASP A 446 -1.23 -10.48 0.59
N ALA A 447 -1.57 -11.71 0.18
CA ALA A 447 -0.74 -12.91 0.27
C ALA A 447 -0.19 -13.20 1.69
N VAL A 448 -0.98 -13.00 2.75
CA VAL A 448 -0.55 -13.22 4.14
C VAL A 448 -0.03 -14.65 4.35
N ALA A 449 -0.62 -15.65 3.69
CA ALA A 449 -0.13 -17.03 3.74
C ALA A 449 1.34 -17.15 3.31
N SER A 450 1.75 -16.42 2.29
CA SER A 450 3.15 -16.42 1.82
C SER A 450 4.14 -15.81 2.82
N MET A 451 3.64 -14.94 3.70
CA MET A 451 4.42 -14.34 4.79
C MET A 451 4.55 -15.28 5.98
N LEU A 452 3.49 -16.03 6.31
CA LEU A 452 3.43 -16.88 7.50
C LEU A 452 4.27 -18.16 7.37
N TYR A 453 4.47 -18.67 6.15
CA TYR A 453 5.08 -19.97 5.92
C TYR A 453 6.36 -19.87 5.10
N LEU A 454 7.48 -20.37 5.68
CA LEU A 454 8.79 -20.41 5.03
C LEU A 454 8.84 -21.41 3.86
N ASP A 455 7.94 -22.40 3.84
CA ASP A 455 7.80 -23.41 2.79
C ASP A 455 6.72 -23.08 1.75
N TYR A 456 6.13 -21.87 1.79
CA TYR A 456 5.10 -21.47 0.84
C TYR A 456 5.59 -21.57 -0.60
N SER A 457 4.85 -22.33 -1.44
CA SER A 457 5.18 -22.61 -2.87
C SER A 457 6.60 -23.13 -3.08
N ARG A 458 7.15 -23.92 -2.16
CA ARG A 458 8.50 -24.47 -2.22
C ARG A 458 8.51 -25.97 -2.04
N ASN A 459 9.40 -26.64 -2.76
CA ASN A 459 9.64 -28.07 -2.58
C ASN A 459 10.54 -28.35 -1.37
N ALA A 460 10.61 -29.63 -0.98
CA ALA A 460 11.52 -30.07 0.06
C ALA A 460 12.98 -29.73 -0.31
N GLY A 461 13.69 -29.04 0.59
CA GLY A 461 15.08 -28.57 0.39
C GLY A 461 15.20 -27.16 -0.25
N GLU A 462 14.11 -26.54 -0.70
CA GLU A 462 14.09 -25.19 -1.28
C GLU A 462 13.76 -24.11 -0.25
N TRP A 463 13.62 -24.45 1.00
CA TRP A 463 13.32 -23.53 2.12
C TRP A 463 14.19 -23.83 3.34
N ILE A 464 14.24 -22.89 4.28
CA ILE A 464 15.02 -22.99 5.51
C ILE A 464 14.07 -22.96 6.69
N PRO A 465 14.08 -23.97 7.59
CA PRO A 465 13.27 -23.96 8.80
C PRO A 465 13.63 -22.80 9.73
N ASN A 466 12.66 -22.41 10.56
CA ASN A 466 12.91 -21.47 11.65
C ASN A 466 13.83 -22.07 12.73
N GLN A 467 14.20 -21.27 13.73
CA GLN A 467 15.13 -21.67 14.79
C GLN A 467 14.66 -22.86 15.65
N PHE A 468 13.39 -23.24 15.56
CA PHE A 468 12.79 -24.38 16.24
C PHE A 468 12.58 -25.61 15.32
N GLY A 469 12.99 -25.49 14.05
CA GLY A 469 12.81 -26.53 13.03
C GLY A 469 11.44 -26.54 12.35
N GLY A 470 10.59 -25.56 12.64
CA GLY A 470 9.26 -25.40 12.04
C GLY A 470 9.27 -24.59 10.75
N ARG A 471 8.11 -24.56 10.08
CA ARG A 471 7.91 -23.85 8.82
C ARG A 471 7.35 -22.42 8.99
N GLU A 472 6.97 -22.05 10.20
CA GLU A 472 6.41 -20.75 10.52
C GLU A 472 7.50 -19.66 10.41
N ASN A 473 7.21 -18.58 9.71
CA ASN A 473 8.09 -17.41 9.63
C ASN A 473 7.86 -16.51 10.85
N LEU A 474 8.65 -16.75 11.90
CA LEU A 474 8.48 -16.09 13.20
C LEU A 474 8.65 -14.57 13.11
N GLU A 475 9.55 -14.10 12.23
CA GLU A 475 9.82 -12.69 12.00
C GLU A 475 8.61 -11.99 11.35
N ALA A 476 8.00 -12.61 10.34
CA ALA A 476 6.80 -12.08 9.69
C ALA A 476 5.57 -12.11 10.62
N ILE A 477 5.42 -13.16 11.43
CA ILE A 477 4.35 -13.25 12.44
C ILE A 477 4.48 -12.11 13.47
N ALA A 478 5.69 -11.84 13.96
CA ALA A 478 5.95 -10.75 14.88
C ALA A 478 5.68 -9.37 14.22
N PHE A 479 6.07 -9.22 12.96
CA PHE A 479 5.79 -8.02 12.17
C PHE A 479 4.28 -7.78 12.02
N LEU A 480 3.50 -8.77 11.60
CA LEU A 480 2.05 -8.64 11.40
C LEU A 480 1.32 -8.27 12.69
N LYS A 481 1.69 -8.89 13.82
CA LYS A 481 1.14 -8.54 15.14
C LYS A 481 1.43 -7.09 15.50
N ARG A 482 2.69 -6.67 15.37
CA ARG A 482 3.13 -5.29 15.64
C ARG A 482 2.44 -4.28 14.73
N LEU A 483 2.32 -4.58 13.44
CA LEU A 483 1.64 -3.75 12.45
C LEU A 483 0.20 -3.46 12.89
N ASN A 484 -0.56 -4.51 13.20
CA ASN A 484 -1.97 -4.38 13.60
C ASN A 484 -2.11 -3.63 14.93
N GLU A 485 -1.26 -3.92 15.92
CA GLU A 485 -1.26 -3.19 17.20
C GLU A 485 -0.99 -1.70 17.03
N VAL A 486 0.02 -1.35 16.23
CA VAL A 486 0.42 0.05 16.02
C VAL A 486 -0.65 0.81 15.24
N LEU A 487 -1.18 0.22 14.17
CA LEU A 487 -2.19 0.86 13.34
C LEU A 487 -3.48 1.12 14.13
N HIS A 488 -4.00 0.12 14.85
CA HIS A 488 -5.21 0.28 15.66
C HIS A 488 -5.02 1.29 16.82
N ALA A 489 -3.81 1.35 17.41
CA ALA A 489 -3.52 2.30 18.47
C ALA A 489 -3.49 3.75 17.97
N GLN A 490 -2.99 3.99 16.75
CA GLN A 490 -2.87 5.34 16.21
C GLN A 490 -4.10 5.79 15.41
N HIS A 491 -4.79 4.85 14.75
CA HIS A 491 -5.96 5.12 13.91
C HIS A 491 -7.14 4.21 14.26
N PRO A 492 -7.82 4.47 15.39
CA PRO A 492 -9.01 3.70 15.77
C PRO A 492 -10.07 3.71 14.66
N GLY A 493 -10.60 2.55 14.35
CA GLY A 493 -11.64 2.35 13.33
C GLY A 493 -11.11 2.17 11.90
N ALA A 494 -9.80 2.30 11.65
CA ALA A 494 -9.21 1.80 10.41
C ALA A 494 -9.12 0.27 10.46
N LEU A 495 -9.42 -0.39 9.34
CA LEU A 495 -9.55 -1.84 9.26
C LEU A 495 -8.29 -2.51 8.69
N MET A 496 -7.95 -3.67 9.25
CA MET A 496 -6.92 -4.54 8.71
C MET A 496 -7.57 -5.87 8.26
N ILE A 497 -7.50 -6.16 6.96
CA ILE A 497 -8.17 -7.29 6.33
C ILE A 497 -7.10 -8.22 5.76
N ALA A 498 -7.11 -9.50 6.17
CA ALA A 498 -6.11 -10.46 5.70
C ALA A 498 -6.64 -11.27 4.52
N GLU A 499 -5.87 -11.33 3.42
CA GLU A 499 -5.98 -12.44 2.49
C GLU A 499 -5.09 -13.58 2.99
N GLU A 500 -5.69 -14.51 3.72
CA GLU A 500 -5.01 -15.69 4.24
C GLU A 500 -5.81 -16.94 3.85
N SER A 501 -5.26 -17.76 2.97
CA SER A 501 -5.92 -18.88 2.33
C SER A 501 -5.73 -20.22 3.05
N THR A 502 -4.97 -20.25 4.14
CA THR A 502 -4.67 -21.49 4.89
C THR A 502 -5.54 -21.65 6.13
N ALA A 503 -5.31 -22.74 6.87
CA ALA A 503 -5.96 -23.01 8.15
C ALA A 503 -5.20 -22.36 9.35
N TRP A 504 -4.46 -21.26 9.12
CA TRP A 504 -3.80 -20.54 10.22
C TRP A 504 -4.85 -20.04 11.21
N PRO A 505 -4.70 -20.36 12.52
CA PRO A 505 -5.74 -20.03 13.49
C PRO A 505 -5.65 -18.58 13.97
N ALA A 506 -6.82 -18.03 14.35
CA ALA A 506 -6.93 -16.75 15.03
C ALA A 506 -6.31 -15.55 14.26
N VAL A 507 -6.41 -15.54 12.92
CA VAL A 507 -5.96 -14.42 12.08
C VAL A 507 -6.67 -13.14 12.50
N SER A 508 -8.00 -13.18 12.64
CA SER A 508 -8.84 -12.05 13.04
C SER A 508 -9.17 -12.05 14.54
N ARG A 509 -8.24 -12.49 15.36
CA ARG A 509 -8.36 -12.39 16.83
C ARG A 509 -7.25 -11.50 17.39
N PRO A 510 -7.53 -10.80 18.51
CA PRO A 510 -6.56 -9.90 19.13
C PRO A 510 -5.22 -10.58 19.47
N THR A 511 -4.15 -9.82 19.39
CA THR A 511 -2.77 -10.32 19.64
C THR A 511 -2.59 -10.82 21.08
N TYR A 512 -3.26 -10.20 22.06
CA TYR A 512 -3.17 -10.60 23.47
C TYR A 512 -3.81 -11.98 23.79
N VAL A 513 -4.65 -12.52 22.89
CA VAL A 513 -5.13 -13.91 22.99
C VAL A 513 -4.37 -14.86 22.05
N GLY A 514 -3.29 -14.39 21.43
CA GLY A 514 -2.43 -15.17 20.54
C GLY A 514 -2.71 -14.99 19.04
N GLY A 515 -3.74 -14.22 18.66
CA GLY A 515 -4.08 -13.94 17.28
C GLY A 515 -3.08 -13.06 16.56
N LEU A 516 -3.32 -12.81 15.26
CA LEU A 516 -2.50 -11.90 14.44
C LEU A 516 -2.96 -10.43 14.54
N GLY A 517 -4.17 -10.17 15.03
CA GLY A 517 -4.70 -8.82 15.26
C GLY A 517 -5.41 -8.18 14.06
N PHE A 518 -5.67 -8.92 12.97
CA PHE A 518 -6.52 -8.43 11.90
C PHE A 518 -7.98 -8.28 12.37
N ASP A 519 -8.72 -7.40 11.72
CA ASP A 519 -10.16 -7.24 11.96
C ASP A 519 -10.96 -8.30 11.20
N LEU A 520 -10.59 -8.51 9.94
CA LEU A 520 -11.30 -9.36 9.00
C LEU A 520 -10.33 -10.31 8.26
N LYS A 521 -10.86 -11.43 7.79
CA LYS A 521 -10.16 -12.41 6.95
C LYS A 521 -11.04 -12.79 5.77
N TRP A 522 -10.49 -12.87 4.55
CA TRP A 522 -11.19 -13.43 3.41
C TRP A 522 -11.48 -14.92 3.62
N ASN A 523 -12.73 -15.35 3.37
CA ASN A 523 -13.14 -16.74 3.48
C ASN A 523 -12.93 -17.48 2.15
N MET A 524 -11.69 -17.85 1.86
CA MET A 524 -11.32 -18.55 0.64
C MET A 524 -11.94 -19.96 0.58
N GLY A 525 -12.17 -20.61 1.74
CA GLY A 525 -12.83 -21.91 1.81
C GLY A 525 -14.27 -21.84 1.34
N TRP A 526 -15.08 -20.91 1.88
CA TRP A 526 -16.45 -20.67 1.43
C TRP A 526 -16.52 -20.35 -0.07
N MET A 527 -15.62 -19.49 -0.53
CA MET A 527 -15.55 -19.08 -1.93
C MET A 527 -15.32 -20.30 -2.85
N ASN A 528 -14.29 -21.12 -2.56
CA ASN A 528 -13.97 -22.29 -3.36
C ASN A 528 -15.10 -23.33 -3.35
N ASP A 529 -15.61 -23.70 -2.16
CA ASP A 529 -16.66 -24.71 -2.03
C ASP A 529 -17.94 -24.26 -2.74
N THR A 530 -18.33 -22.98 -2.56
CA THR A 530 -19.55 -22.43 -3.17
C THR A 530 -19.44 -22.37 -4.69
N LEU A 531 -18.30 -21.91 -5.23
CA LEU A 531 -18.08 -21.82 -6.69
C LEU A 531 -17.98 -23.23 -7.31
N ASN A 532 -17.34 -24.18 -6.66
CA ASN A 532 -17.30 -25.57 -7.12
C ASN A 532 -18.72 -26.15 -7.18
N TYR A 533 -19.50 -26.00 -6.10
CA TYR A 533 -20.87 -26.52 -6.07
C TYR A 533 -21.78 -25.90 -7.15
N ILE A 534 -21.75 -24.56 -7.29
CA ILE A 534 -22.65 -23.87 -8.22
C ILE A 534 -22.29 -24.15 -9.68
N ALA A 535 -21.02 -24.47 -9.97
CA ALA A 535 -20.55 -24.86 -11.30
C ALA A 535 -21.00 -26.27 -11.72
N LEU A 536 -21.42 -27.10 -10.78
CA LEU A 536 -21.95 -28.42 -11.10
C LEU A 536 -23.28 -28.34 -11.84
N ASP A 537 -23.48 -29.22 -12.82
CA ASP A 537 -24.82 -29.46 -13.36
C ASP A 537 -25.78 -29.78 -12.21
N PRO A 538 -26.96 -29.14 -12.13
CA PRO A 538 -27.89 -29.33 -11.03
C PRO A 538 -28.26 -30.80 -10.73
N ILE A 539 -28.19 -31.71 -11.72
CA ILE A 539 -28.45 -33.13 -11.52
C ILE A 539 -27.43 -33.80 -10.58
N HIS A 540 -26.21 -33.26 -10.49
CA HIS A 540 -25.14 -33.78 -9.64
C HIS A 540 -25.11 -33.15 -8.25
N ARG A 541 -25.75 -32.01 -8.05
CA ARG A 541 -25.69 -31.21 -6.80
C ARG A 541 -26.16 -31.98 -5.56
N GLN A 542 -27.09 -32.91 -5.74
CA GLN A 542 -27.56 -33.79 -4.65
C GLN A 542 -26.43 -34.60 -3.96
N TYR A 543 -25.36 -34.91 -4.66
CA TYR A 543 -24.21 -35.67 -4.14
C TYR A 543 -23.12 -34.76 -3.51
N HIS A 544 -23.24 -33.46 -3.69
CA HIS A 544 -22.28 -32.45 -3.24
C HIS A 544 -22.88 -31.45 -2.26
N HIS A 545 -24.06 -31.74 -1.72
CA HIS A 545 -24.83 -30.84 -0.87
C HIS A 545 -24.04 -30.31 0.35
N ASN A 546 -23.11 -31.11 0.86
CA ASN A 546 -22.25 -30.78 1.96
C ASN A 546 -21.27 -29.62 1.64
N GLU A 547 -20.93 -29.35 0.38
CA GLU A 547 -20.08 -28.22 0.00
C GLU A 547 -20.70 -26.86 0.39
N LEU A 548 -22.05 -26.76 0.34
CA LEU A 548 -22.76 -25.56 0.81
C LEU A 548 -22.81 -25.43 2.33
N THR A 549 -22.75 -26.54 3.07
CA THR A 549 -22.93 -26.55 4.52
C THR A 549 -21.62 -26.60 5.29
N PHE A 550 -20.53 -27.01 4.63
CA PHE A 550 -19.23 -27.22 5.26
C PHE A 550 -18.65 -25.95 5.86
N SER A 551 -18.79 -24.82 5.17
CA SER A 551 -18.29 -23.52 5.64
C SER A 551 -18.84 -23.12 7.01
N MET A 552 -20.04 -23.59 7.37
CA MET A 552 -20.65 -23.28 8.68
C MET A 552 -19.94 -23.95 9.85
N ILE A 553 -19.12 -24.98 9.63
CA ILE A 553 -18.33 -25.63 10.67
C ILE A 553 -17.28 -24.64 11.24
N TYR A 554 -16.77 -23.75 10.41
CA TYR A 554 -15.71 -22.79 10.78
C TYR A 554 -16.13 -21.32 10.64
N ALA A 555 -17.35 -21.03 10.18
CA ALA A 555 -17.82 -19.66 9.87
C ALA A 555 -17.65 -18.64 11.01
N PHE A 556 -17.55 -19.10 12.27
CA PHE A 556 -17.42 -18.24 13.46
C PHE A 556 -16.05 -18.37 14.14
N HIS A 557 -15.08 -19.07 13.52
CA HIS A 557 -13.73 -19.14 14.02
C HIS A 557 -12.97 -17.84 13.75
N GLU A 558 -13.30 -17.13 12.67
CA GLU A 558 -12.74 -15.86 12.26
C GLU A 558 -13.86 -14.85 11.94
N ASN A 559 -13.50 -13.59 11.80
CA ASN A 559 -14.39 -12.56 11.28
C ASN A 559 -14.25 -12.52 9.76
N PHE A 560 -15.15 -13.18 9.05
CA PHE A 560 -14.99 -13.41 7.62
C PHE A 560 -15.59 -12.32 6.73
N VAL A 561 -14.86 -12.02 5.64
CA VAL A 561 -15.41 -11.43 4.42
C VAL A 561 -15.62 -12.56 3.41
N LEU A 562 -16.74 -12.57 2.72
CA LEU A 562 -17.05 -13.53 1.65
C LEU A 562 -16.59 -12.92 0.32
N PRO A 563 -15.43 -13.33 -0.23
CA PRO A 563 -14.89 -12.72 -1.44
C PRO A 563 -15.41 -13.42 -2.69
N LEU A 564 -15.99 -12.66 -3.60
CA LEU A 564 -16.04 -12.97 -5.02
C LEU A 564 -15.15 -11.92 -5.72
N SER A 565 -13.85 -12.09 -5.56
CA SER A 565 -12.83 -11.11 -5.87
C SER A 565 -12.34 -11.17 -7.33
N HIS A 566 -11.41 -10.27 -7.68
CA HIS A 566 -10.75 -10.27 -8.99
C HIS A 566 -10.11 -11.61 -9.31
N ASP A 567 -9.49 -12.29 -8.34
CA ASP A 567 -8.79 -13.56 -8.55
C ASP A 567 -9.68 -14.66 -9.13
N GLU A 568 -10.98 -14.60 -8.88
CA GLU A 568 -11.90 -15.63 -9.34
C GLU A 568 -12.34 -15.45 -10.81
N VAL A 569 -12.04 -14.32 -11.43
CA VAL A 569 -12.52 -13.98 -12.77
C VAL A 569 -11.39 -13.60 -13.75
N VAL A 570 -10.15 -13.92 -13.41
CA VAL A 570 -8.96 -13.71 -14.24
C VAL A 570 -8.83 -14.78 -15.33
N HIS A 571 -7.88 -14.56 -16.25
CA HIS A 571 -7.62 -15.41 -17.39
C HIS A 571 -7.55 -16.91 -17.04
N GLY A 572 -8.35 -17.71 -17.73
CA GLY A 572 -8.49 -19.16 -17.54
C GLY A 572 -9.43 -19.59 -16.42
N LYS A 573 -9.93 -18.68 -15.58
CA LYS A 573 -10.89 -19.00 -14.51
C LYS A 573 -12.36 -18.77 -14.90
N ARG A 574 -12.65 -18.10 -16.01
CA ARG A 574 -13.96 -17.65 -16.50
C ARG A 574 -14.60 -16.58 -15.61
N ALA A 575 -15.40 -15.69 -16.20
CA ALA A 575 -16.27 -14.78 -15.46
C ALA A 575 -17.34 -15.54 -14.65
N LEU A 576 -17.87 -14.94 -13.57
CA LEU A 576 -18.85 -15.62 -12.70
C LEU A 576 -20.04 -16.20 -13.47
N LEU A 577 -20.63 -15.45 -14.41
CA LEU A 577 -21.74 -15.93 -15.22
C LEU A 577 -21.35 -17.16 -16.07
N GLU A 578 -20.13 -17.21 -16.60
CA GLU A 578 -19.67 -18.31 -17.45
C GLU A 578 -19.20 -19.55 -16.66
N LYS A 579 -19.08 -19.45 -15.33
CA LYS A 579 -18.93 -20.61 -14.45
C LYS A 579 -20.25 -21.36 -14.28
N MET A 580 -21.39 -20.70 -14.50
CA MET A 580 -22.71 -21.28 -14.29
C MET A 580 -23.05 -22.30 -15.38
N PRO A 581 -23.62 -23.48 -15.03
CA PRO A 581 -24.01 -24.51 -15.99
C PRO A 581 -25.33 -24.17 -16.70
N GLY A 582 -25.54 -24.83 -17.81
CA GLY A 582 -26.81 -24.80 -18.55
C GLY A 582 -26.89 -23.73 -19.62
N ASP A 583 -28.13 -23.46 -20.04
CA ASP A 583 -28.44 -22.38 -21.01
C ASP A 583 -28.39 -20.99 -20.36
N ASP A 584 -28.59 -19.94 -21.14
CA ASP A 584 -28.52 -18.56 -20.65
C ASP A 584 -29.50 -18.29 -19.51
N TRP A 585 -30.72 -18.81 -19.56
CA TRP A 585 -31.67 -18.65 -18.46
C TRP A 585 -31.14 -19.29 -17.20
N GLN A 586 -30.63 -20.51 -17.27
CA GLN A 586 -30.04 -21.22 -16.12
C GLN A 586 -28.82 -20.53 -15.58
N LYS A 587 -27.95 -19.99 -16.46
CA LYS A 587 -26.77 -19.21 -16.04
C LYS A 587 -27.16 -17.98 -15.22
N PHE A 588 -28.08 -17.16 -15.72
CA PHE A 588 -28.56 -15.98 -14.97
C PHE A 588 -29.30 -16.37 -13.68
N ALA A 589 -30.10 -17.43 -13.70
CA ALA A 589 -30.77 -17.91 -12.51
C ALA A 589 -29.78 -18.39 -11.44
N ASN A 590 -28.76 -19.18 -11.82
CA ASN A 590 -27.70 -19.60 -10.92
C ASN A 590 -26.89 -18.42 -10.37
N LEU A 591 -26.62 -17.40 -11.18
CA LEU A 591 -25.90 -16.21 -10.72
C LEU A 591 -26.74 -15.41 -9.69
N ARG A 592 -28.05 -15.27 -9.93
CA ARG A 592 -28.96 -14.66 -8.93
C ARG A 592 -29.01 -15.49 -7.64
N LEU A 593 -29.07 -16.82 -7.75
CA LEU A 593 -29.03 -17.73 -6.61
C LEU A 593 -27.72 -17.60 -5.82
N LEU A 594 -26.58 -17.57 -6.50
CA LEU A 594 -25.25 -17.38 -5.89
C LEU A 594 -25.19 -16.10 -5.05
N PHE A 595 -25.58 -14.98 -5.63
CA PHE A 595 -25.58 -13.69 -4.91
C PHE A 595 -26.55 -13.69 -3.73
N GLY A 596 -27.76 -14.20 -3.91
CA GLY A 596 -28.70 -14.31 -2.80
C GLY A 596 -28.18 -15.22 -1.68
N TYR A 597 -27.56 -16.34 -1.99
CA TYR A 597 -26.92 -17.22 -1.01
C TYR A 597 -25.76 -16.50 -0.29
N MET A 598 -24.89 -15.80 -1.02
CA MET A 598 -23.80 -15.01 -0.43
C MET A 598 -24.32 -13.98 0.58
N TYR A 599 -25.39 -13.24 0.24
CA TYR A 599 -25.95 -12.23 1.14
C TYR A 599 -26.67 -12.83 2.35
N ALA A 600 -27.18 -14.05 2.22
CA ALA A 600 -27.79 -14.79 3.32
C ALA A 600 -26.76 -15.41 4.28
N HIS A 601 -25.58 -15.80 3.79
CA HIS A 601 -24.53 -16.43 4.58
C HIS A 601 -23.89 -15.43 5.55
N PRO A 602 -23.51 -15.83 6.80
CA PRO A 602 -22.77 -14.97 7.72
C PRO A 602 -21.45 -14.44 7.13
N GLY A 603 -21.09 -13.19 7.47
CA GLY A 603 -19.87 -12.51 7.03
C GLY A 603 -20.11 -11.27 6.19
N LYS A 604 -19.11 -10.40 6.05
CA LYS A 604 -19.16 -9.21 5.19
C LYS A 604 -19.08 -9.62 3.72
N LYS A 605 -19.50 -8.77 2.79
CA LYS A 605 -19.66 -9.11 1.37
C LYS A 605 -18.66 -8.35 0.52
N LEU A 606 -18.00 -9.04 -0.42
CA LEU A 606 -17.12 -8.42 -1.40
C LEU A 606 -17.45 -8.96 -2.79
N LEU A 607 -17.63 -8.05 -3.74
CA LEU A 607 -17.86 -8.37 -5.15
C LEU A 607 -16.96 -7.52 -6.04
N PHE A 608 -16.23 -8.18 -6.95
CA PHE A 608 -15.41 -7.52 -7.94
C PHE A 608 -16.24 -6.93 -9.08
N MET A 609 -15.80 -5.77 -9.61
CA MET A 609 -16.40 -5.04 -10.71
C MET A 609 -16.76 -5.93 -11.90
N GLY A 610 -17.93 -5.67 -12.50
CA GLY A 610 -18.49 -6.46 -13.60
C GLY A 610 -19.32 -7.68 -13.15
N GLY A 611 -19.10 -8.17 -11.91
CA GLY A 611 -19.93 -9.23 -11.32
C GLY A 611 -21.39 -8.80 -11.18
N GLU A 612 -21.64 -7.56 -10.79
CA GLU A 612 -22.97 -6.96 -10.63
C GLU A 612 -23.72 -6.77 -11.95
N LEU A 613 -23.01 -6.81 -13.06
CA LEU A 613 -23.58 -6.83 -14.41
C LEU A 613 -23.69 -8.25 -14.99
N GLY A 614 -23.14 -9.26 -14.31
CA GLY A 614 -23.02 -10.60 -14.86
C GLY A 614 -22.17 -10.60 -16.14
N GLN A 615 -21.04 -9.90 -16.13
CA GLN A 615 -20.13 -9.82 -17.26
C GLN A 615 -19.70 -11.22 -17.73
N ARG A 616 -19.59 -11.41 -19.07
CA ARG A 616 -19.19 -12.68 -19.70
C ARG A 616 -17.67 -12.80 -19.88
N GLY A 617 -17.01 -11.66 -20.15
CA GLY A 617 -15.55 -11.59 -20.30
C GLY A 617 -14.83 -11.73 -18.95
N GLU A 618 -13.69 -12.41 -18.98
CA GLU A 618 -12.76 -12.44 -17.86
C GLU A 618 -12.17 -11.06 -17.60
N PHE A 619 -11.66 -10.84 -16.39
CA PHE A 619 -10.95 -9.62 -16.07
C PHE A 619 -9.65 -9.53 -16.87
N TRP A 620 -9.43 -8.36 -17.47
CA TRP A 620 -8.21 -7.99 -18.18
C TRP A 620 -7.91 -6.50 -17.96
N GLU A 621 -6.75 -6.20 -17.43
CA GLU A 621 -6.32 -4.83 -17.07
C GLU A 621 -6.24 -3.88 -18.28
N GLY A 622 -6.01 -4.41 -19.48
CA GLY A 622 -6.00 -3.65 -20.74
C GLY A 622 -7.39 -3.26 -21.25
N GLY A 623 -8.46 -3.83 -20.65
CA GLY A 623 -9.85 -3.63 -21.04
C GLY A 623 -10.61 -2.64 -20.16
N SER A 624 -11.93 -2.80 -20.20
CA SER A 624 -12.91 -2.09 -19.37
C SER A 624 -14.05 -3.06 -19.06
N VAL A 625 -14.80 -2.82 -17.99
CA VAL A 625 -16.11 -3.45 -17.81
C VAL A 625 -16.95 -3.19 -19.04
N ASP A 626 -17.69 -4.21 -19.48
CA ASP A 626 -18.59 -4.08 -20.65
C ASP A 626 -19.88 -3.33 -20.27
N TRP A 627 -19.82 -2.03 -20.25
CA TRP A 627 -20.93 -1.14 -19.91
C TRP A 627 -22.11 -1.23 -20.89
N SER A 628 -21.93 -1.88 -22.06
CA SER A 628 -23.03 -2.09 -23.01
C SER A 628 -24.07 -3.06 -22.44
N LEU A 629 -23.70 -3.91 -21.50
CA LEU A 629 -24.55 -4.89 -20.82
C LEU A 629 -25.70 -4.24 -20.02
N GLU A 630 -25.55 -2.99 -19.59
CA GLU A 630 -26.63 -2.24 -18.94
C GLU A 630 -27.88 -2.06 -19.84
N LYS A 631 -27.74 -2.24 -21.15
CA LYS A 631 -28.86 -2.20 -22.09
C LYS A 631 -29.60 -3.50 -22.21
N SER A 632 -29.01 -4.61 -21.76
CA SER A 632 -29.55 -5.95 -21.84
C SER A 632 -30.43 -6.27 -20.61
N PRO A 633 -31.67 -6.71 -20.77
CA PRO A 633 -32.57 -6.97 -19.65
C PRO A 633 -32.02 -7.96 -18.61
N PRO A 634 -31.45 -9.15 -18.98
CA PRO A 634 -30.95 -10.10 -17.97
C PRO A 634 -29.82 -9.51 -17.12
N HIS A 635 -28.91 -8.74 -17.72
CA HIS A 635 -27.80 -8.08 -17.03
C HIS A 635 -28.28 -6.98 -16.08
N ARG A 636 -29.28 -6.17 -16.52
CA ARG A 636 -29.95 -5.20 -15.63
C ARG A 636 -30.68 -5.89 -14.48
N GLY A 637 -31.21 -7.09 -14.72
CA GLY A 637 -31.82 -7.92 -13.68
C GLY A 637 -30.84 -8.27 -12.56
N ILE A 638 -29.60 -8.66 -12.91
CA ILE A 638 -28.52 -8.88 -11.93
C ILE A 638 -28.19 -7.59 -11.17
N GLN A 639 -28.00 -6.47 -11.88
CA GLN A 639 -27.66 -5.18 -11.28
C GLN A 639 -28.72 -4.71 -10.25
N ARG A 640 -30.03 -4.87 -10.61
CA ARG A 640 -31.14 -4.56 -9.70
C ARG A 640 -31.15 -5.47 -8.48
N LEU A 641 -30.88 -6.76 -8.68
CA LEU A 641 -30.82 -7.73 -7.57
C LEU A 641 -29.70 -7.36 -6.58
N ILE A 642 -28.51 -7.01 -7.07
CA ILE A 642 -27.40 -6.57 -6.22
C ILE A 642 -27.78 -5.31 -5.43
N ALA A 643 -28.39 -4.33 -6.06
CA ALA A 643 -28.86 -3.11 -5.37
C ALA A 643 -29.88 -3.43 -4.27
N ASP A 644 -30.82 -4.33 -4.54
CA ASP A 644 -31.81 -4.74 -3.54
C ASP A 644 -31.22 -5.63 -2.44
N LEU A 645 -30.26 -6.50 -2.76
CA LEU A 645 -29.52 -7.29 -1.77
C LEU A 645 -28.72 -6.39 -0.82
N ASN A 646 -28.02 -5.38 -1.34
CA ASN A 646 -27.32 -4.38 -0.54
C ASN A 646 -28.28 -3.62 0.39
N ARG A 647 -29.44 -3.18 -0.16
CA ARG A 647 -30.47 -2.50 0.63
C ARG A 647 -31.05 -3.40 1.71
N VAL A 648 -31.41 -4.65 1.40
CA VAL A 648 -31.97 -5.62 2.36
C VAL A 648 -30.92 -5.92 3.43
N HIS A 649 -29.65 -6.15 3.05
CA HIS A 649 -28.55 -6.36 3.98
C HIS A 649 -28.36 -5.17 4.93
N ALA A 650 -28.47 -3.94 4.44
CA ALA A 650 -28.35 -2.74 5.27
C ALA A 650 -29.53 -2.49 6.19
N THR A 651 -30.76 -2.87 5.79
CA THR A 651 -31.98 -2.55 6.54
C THR A 651 -32.49 -3.68 7.43
N GLU A 652 -32.05 -4.93 7.21
CA GLU A 652 -32.45 -6.08 8.02
C GLU A 652 -31.36 -6.45 9.04
N PRO A 653 -31.53 -6.09 10.32
CA PRO A 653 -30.52 -6.33 11.36
C PRO A 653 -30.07 -7.80 11.45
N ALA A 654 -30.99 -8.72 11.18
CA ALA A 654 -30.69 -10.16 11.20
C ALA A 654 -29.62 -10.58 10.19
N LEU A 655 -29.34 -9.80 9.15
CA LEU A 655 -28.38 -10.16 8.10
C LEU A 655 -26.95 -9.64 8.36
N HIS A 656 -26.74 -8.76 9.37
CA HIS A 656 -25.42 -8.14 9.63
C HIS A 656 -25.06 -7.97 11.11
N GLN A 657 -26.04 -7.89 12.04
CA GLN A 657 -25.70 -7.58 13.44
C GLN A 657 -24.95 -8.69 14.16
N VAL A 658 -25.13 -9.95 13.75
CA VAL A 658 -24.51 -11.11 14.40
C VAL A 658 -23.90 -12.00 13.32
N ASP A 659 -22.89 -11.45 12.64
CA ASP A 659 -22.20 -12.15 11.54
C ASP A 659 -21.12 -13.12 12.01
N PHE A 660 -20.57 -12.93 13.22
CA PHE A 660 -19.38 -13.62 13.68
C PHE A 660 -19.60 -14.50 14.90
N GLU A 661 -20.87 -14.80 15.21
CA GLU A 661 -21.28 -15.61 16.37
C GLU A 661 -22.35 -16.62 16.00
N TRP A 662 -22.31 -17.80 16.63
CA TRP A 662 -23.31 -18.86 16.45
C TRP A 662 -24.75 -18.42 16.70
N SER A 663 -24.97 -17.45 17.58
CA SER A 663 -26.29 -16.92 17.91
C SER A 663 -26.98 -16.24 16.71
N GLY A 664 -26.23 -15.83 15.70
CA GLY A 664 -26.74 -15.19 14.48
C GLY A 664 -27.23 -16.17 13.39
N PHE A 665 -27.06 -17.48 13.58
CA PHE A 665 -27.38 -18.47 12.55
C PHE A 665 -28.00 -19.74 13.13
N GLU A 666 -29.00 -20.27 12.45
CA GLU A 666 -29.65 -21.53 12.85
C GLU A 666 -30.16 -22.29 11.65
N TRP A 667 -29.72 -23.54 11.49
CA TRP A 667 -30.27 -24.44 10.47
C TRP A 667 -31.74 -24.81 10.75
N ILE A 668 -32.57 -24.77 9.72
CA ILE A 668 -33.91 -25.38 9.71
C ILE A 668 -33.83 -26.72 8.98
N GLU A 669 -33.33 -26.74 7.74
CA GLU A 669 -33.08 -27.95 7.00
C GLU A 669 -31.76 -27.84 6.22
N ALA A 670 -30.80 -28.66 6.59
CA ALA A 670 -29.48 -28.72 5.97
C ALA A 670 -29.19 -30.04 5.26
N ARG A 671 -30.12 -30.99 5.31
CA ARG A 671 -29.89 -32.38 4.89
C ARG A 671 -30.68 -32.80 3.67
N ASP A 672 -31.54 -31.96 3.12
CA ASP A 672 -32.33 -32.27 1.93
C ASP A 672 -31.48 -32.18 0.64
N GLY A 673 -30.42 -32.99 0.60
CA GLY A 673 -29.58 -33.13 -0.60
C GLY A 673 -30.35 -33.68 -1.80
N ALA A 674 -31.34 -34.57 -1.56
CA ALA A 674 -32.15 -35.15 -2.64
C ALA A 674 -32.96 -34.09 -3.40
N ALA A 675 -33.48 -33.09 -2.71
CA ALA A 675 -34.13 -31.94 -3.33
C ALA A 675 -33.14 -30.82 -3.66
N SER A 676 -31.90 -30.85 -3.16
CA SER A 676 -30.92 -29.76 -3.20
C SER A 676 -31.54 -28.46 -2.70
N VAL A 677 -32.17 -28.49 -1.53
CA VAL A 677 -32.81 -27.37 -0.86
C VAL A 677 -32.14 -27.16 0.49
N LEU A 678 -31.88 -25.88 0.83
CA LEU A 678 -31.40 -25.45 2.14
C LEU A 678 -32.40 -24.48 2.76
N SER A 679 -32.59 -24.55 4.08
CA SER A 679 -33.28 -23.49 4.82
C SER A 679 -32.62 -23.23 6.17
N PHE A 680 -32.55 -21.97 6.56
CA PHE A 680 -31.94 -21.52 7.79
C PHE A 680 -32.50 -20.16 8.24
N LEU A 681 -32.27 -19.82 9.50
CA LEU A 681 -32.57 -18.52 10.07
C LEU A 681 -31.29 -17.70 10.21
N ARG A 682 -31.37 -16.44 9.85
CA ARG A 682 -30.45 -15.40 10.30
C ARG A 682 -31.13 -14.62 11.42
N ARG A 683 -30.41 -14.38 12.52
CA ARG A 683 -30.95 -13.72 13.71
C ARG A 683 -30.21 -12.44 14.02
N ALA A 684 -30.94 -11.41 14.45
CA ALA A 684 -30.37 -10.19 15.03
C ALA A 684 -29.94 -10.41 16.49
N ARG A 685 -29.38 -9.37 17.12
CA ARG A 685 -29.13 -9.35 18.58
C ARG A 685 -30.41 -9.61 19.40
N ASN A 686 -31.55 -9.09 18.94
CA ASN A 686 -32.85 -9.51 19.42
C ASN A 686 -33.26 -10.79 18.67
N PRO A 687 -33.29 -11.99 19.31
CA PRO A 687 -33.57 -13.25 18.64
C PRO A 687 -34.95 -13.34 17.99
N GLU A 688 -35.90 -12.49 18.44
CA GLU A 688 -37.24 -12.40 17.83
C GLU A 688 -37.23 -11.71 16.45
N GLU A 689 -36.15 -10.99 16.14
CA GLU A 689 -35.92 -10.41 14.84
C GLU A 689 -35.06 -11.36 14.00
N PHE A 690 -35.70 -12.04 13.06
CA PHE A 690 -35.02 -12.97 12.20
C PHE A 690 -35.53 -12.93 10.75
N VAL A 691 -34.70 -13.45 9.85
CA VAL A 691 -35.01 -13.70 8.45
C VAL A 691 -34.88 -15.20 8.20
N LEU A 692 -35.92 -15.81 7.68
CA LEU A 692 -35.87 -17.18 7.14
C LEU A 692 -35.38 -17.11 5.70
N VAL A 693 -34.36 -17.89 5.39
CA VAL A 693 -33.80 -18.06 4.06
C VAL A 693 -34.10 -19.46 3.56
N VAL A 694 -34.61 -19.57 2.32
CA VAL A 694 -34.87 -20.86 1.65
C VAL A 694 -34.27 -20.80 0.24
N GLY A 695 -33.33 -21.69 -0.05
CA GLY A 695 -32.67 -21.81 -1.37
C GLY A 695 -33.00 -23.12 -2.06
N ASN A 696 -33.45 -23.03 -3.31
CA ASN A 696 -33.64 -24.19 -4.21
C ASN A 696 -32.55 -24.18 -5.28
N PHE A 697 -31.64 -25.13 -5.21
CA PHE A 697 -30.49 -25.22 -6.11
C PHE A 697 -30.75 -26.09 -7.35
N THR A 698 -32.01 -26.33 -7.68
CA THR A 698 -32.43 -27.12 -8.87
C THR A 698 -33.29 -26.29 -9.82
N PRO A 699 -33.27 -26.60 -11.15
CA PRO A 699 -34.11 -25.89 -12.12
C PRO A 699 -35.58 -26.34 -12.09
N VAL A 700 -36.03 -26.91 -10.98
CA VAL A 700 -37.39 -27.47 -10.81
C VAL A 700 -38.13 -26.66 -9.77
N VAL A 701 -39.34 -26.19 -10.12
CA VAL A 701 -40.26 -25.61 -9.14
C VAL A 701 -40.67 -26.68 -8.12
N ARG A 702 -40.53 -26.34 -6.84
CA ARG A 702 -40.95 -27.25 -5.75
C ARG A 702 -42.32 -26.78 -5.24
N GLU A 703 -43.34 -27.47 -5.61
CA GLU A 703 -44.69 -27.18 -5.15
C GLU A 703 -44.90 -27.77 -3.74
N ASN A 704 -45.63 -27.03 -2.89
CA ASN A 704 -46.01 -27.44 -1.52
C ASN A 704 -44.81 -27.87 -0.63
N TYR A 705 -43.65 -27.20 -0.77
CA TYR A 705 -42.48 -27.49 0.06
C TYR A 705 -42.70 -26.94 1.48
N ARG A 706 -42.69 -27.81 2.47
CA ARG A 706 -42.94 -27.42 3.88
C ARG A 706 -41.65 -27.10 4.60
N VAL A 707 -41.61 -25.96 5.29
CA VAL A 707 -40.49 -25.48 6.10
C VAL A 707 -40.97 -25.18 7.51
N GLY A 708 -40.27 -25.72 8.51
CA GLY A 708 -40.56 -25.43 9.92
C GLY A 708 -40.17 -23.97 10.28
N VAL A 709 -40.98 -23.33 11.12
CA VAL A 709 -40.78 -21.98 11.57
C VAL A 709 -41.00 -21.82 13.08
N PRO A 710 -40.26 -20.92 13.78
CA PRO A 710 -40.30 -20.84 15.24
C PRO A 710 -41.59 -20.24 15.82
N ARG A 711 -42.35 -19.44 15.04
CA ARG A 711 -43.55 -18.76 15.55
C ARG A 711 -44.67 -18.72 14.52
N ALA A 712 -45.91 -18.54 15.06
CA ALA A 712 -47.08 -18.30 14.24
C ALA A 712 -47.01 -16.89 13.59
N GLY A 713 -47.86 -16.64 12.61
CA GLY A 713 -48.00 -15.34 11.95
C GLY A 713 -47.81 -15.44 10.43
N PHE A 714 -47.89 -14.27 9.80
CA PHE A 714 -47.66 -14.18 8.36
C PHE A 714 -46.17 -13.96 8.06
N TYR A 715 -45.61 -14.78 7.19
CA TYR A 715 -44.23 -14.67 6.73
C TYR A 715 -44.21 -13.96 5.39
N ARG A 716 -43.82 -12.66 5.41
CA ARG A 716 -43.73 -11.83 4.22
C ARG A 716 -42.46 -12.15 3.43
N GLU A 717 -42.60 -12.35 2.14
CA GLU A 717 -41.48 -12.44 1.20
C GLU A 717 -40.86 -11.04 1.04
N ILE A 718 -39.61 -10.84 1.52
CA ILE A 718 -38.90 -9.57 1.44
C ILE A 718 -37.93 -9.52 0.28
N LEU A 719 -37.53 -10.69 -0.25
CA LEU A 719 -36.76 -10.84 -1.47
C LEU A 719 -37.01 -12.24 -2.06
N ASN A 720 -37.18 -12.28 -3.39
CA ASN A 720 -37.21 -13.49 -4.18
C ASN A 720 -36.32 -13.28 -5.42
N SER A 721 -35.22 -14.02 -5.54
CA SER A 721 -34.27 -13.85 -6.61
C SER A 721 -34.80 -14.28 -8.00
N ASP A 722 -35.94 -14.97 -8.05
CA ASP A 722 -36.65 -15.36 -9.31
C ASP A 722 -37.74 -14.36 -9.70
N SER A 723 -37.89 -13.25 -8.99
CA SER A 723 -38.87 -12.20 -9.38
C SER A 723 -38.63 -11.72 -10.81
N LYS A 724 -39.71 -11.46 -11.54
CA LYS A 724 -39.65 -10.81 -12.86
C LYS A 724 -38.96 -9.45 -12.84
N TYR A 725 -38.91 -8.78 -11.68
CA TYR A 725 -38.17 -7.54 -11.52
C TYR A 725 -36.67 -7.71 -11.75
N TYR A 726 -36.16 -8.93 -11.51
CA TYR A 726 -34.78 -9.35 -11.80
C TYR A 726 -34.67 -10.21 -13.05
N GLU A 727 -35.69 -10.16 -13.94
CA GLU A 727 -35.79 -10.98 -15.16
C GLU A 727 -35.85 -12.50 -14.86
N GLY A 728 -36.42 -12.86 -13.72
CA GLY A 728 -36.74 -14.23 -13.35
C GLY A 728 -38.09 -14.69 -13.89
N THR A 729 -38.51 -15.92 -13.53
CA THR A 729 -39.77 -16.54 -14.00
C THR A 729 -40.99 -16.14 -13.20
N ASP A 730 -40.81 -15.34 -12.13
CA ASP A 730 -41.86 -14.84 -11.22
C ASP A 730 -42.59 -15.95 -10.44
N VAL A 731 -41.94 -17.07 -10.23
CA VAL A 731 -42.46 -18.11 -9.33
C VAL A 731 -42.25 -17.66 -7.88
N GLY A 732 -43.31 -17.68 -7.07
CA GLY A 732 -43.26 -17.21 -5.67
C GLY A 732 -44.58 -17.43 -4.95
N ASN A 733 -44.79 -16.75 -3.83
CA ASN A 733 -45.87 -16.96 -2.89
C ASN A 733 -46.80 -15.76 -2.72
N ALA A 734 -46.98 -14.95 -3.79
CA ALA A 734 -47.89 -13.79 -3.80
C ALA A 734 -47.59 -12.79 -2.63
N GLY A 735 -46.32 -12.63 -2.25
CA GLY A 735 -45.85 -11.70 -1.22
C GLY A 735 -45.74 -12.31 0.18
N GLY A 736 -46.11 -13.55 0.38
CA GLY A 736 -45.90 -14.27 1.64
C GLY A 736 -46.91 -15.37 1.93
N VAL A 737 -46.76 -16.02 3.07
CA VAL A 737 -47.58 -17.18 3.50
C VAL A 737 -47.90 -17.12 4.99
N GLN A 738 -49.03 -17.68 5.37
CA GLN A 738 -49.45 -17.83 6.76
C GLN A 738 -48.86 -19.12 7.36
N ALA A 739 -48.27 -19.01 8.56
CA ALA A 739 -47.79 -20.17 9.31
C ALA A 739 -48.98 -20.99 9.84
N GLU A 740 -48.86 -22.31 9.71
CA GLU A 740 -49.84 -23.30 10.22
C GLU A 740 -49.31 -23.90 11.53
N PRO A 741 -50.19 -24.27 12.48
CA PRO A 741 -49.80 -24.94 13.71
C PRO A 741 -49.55 -26.45 13.48
N VAL A 742 -48.66 -26.73 12.48
CA VAL A 742 -48.21 -28.06 12.10
C VAL A 742 -46.72 -28.15 12.37
N PRO A 743 -46.28 -28.96 13.35
CA PRO A 743 -44.86 -29.13 13.65
C PRO A 743 -44.09 -29.70 12.45
N TRP A 744 -42.94 -29.12 12.15
CA TRP A 744 -42.05 -29.54 11.07
C TRP A 744 -40.60 -29.09 11.33
N ASN A 745 -39.59 -29.89 10.95
CA ASN A 745 -38.16 -29.58 11.18
C ASN A 745 -37.88 -29.17 12.65
N ASP A 746 -38.44 -29.90 13.62
CA ASP A 746 -38.33 -29.62 15.07
C ASP A 746 -38.85 -28.22 15.50
N ARG A 747 -39.79 -27.64 14.72
CA ARG A 747 -40.44 -26.36 15.01
C ARG A 747 -41.94 -26.56 15.26
N PRO A 748 -42.53 -25.72 16.11
CA PRO A 748 -43.94 -25.85 16.47
C PRO A 748 -44.93 -25.45 15.36
N TYR A 749 -44.43 -24.62 14.41
CA TYR A 749 -45.21 -24.16 13.26
C TYR A 749 -44.46 -24.48 11.97
N SER A 750 -45.15 -24.40 10.85
CA SER A 750 -44.56 -24.52 9.53
C SER A 750 -45.29 -23.65 8.51
N ILE A 751 -44.59 -23.34 7.44
CA ILE A 751 -45.12 -22.68 6.24
C ILE A 751 -45.00 -23.61 5.05
N THR A 752 -45.96 -23.54 4.13
CA THR A 752 -45.93 -24.27 2.88
C THR A 752 -45.64 -23.32 1.75
N LEU A 753 -44.52 -23.54 1.05
CA LEU A 753 -43.99 -22.67 0.02
C LEU A 753 -44.04 -23.29 -1.36
N ARG A 754 -44.22 -22.43 -2.35
CA ARG A 754 -43.86 -22.71 -3.72
C ARG A 754 -42.45 -22.17 -3.95
N LEU A 755 -41.44 -23.07 -4.08
CA LEU A 755 -40.05 -22.65 -4.24
C LEU A 755 -39.73 -22.44 -5.71
N PRO A 756 -39.24 -21.25 -6.10
CA PRO A 756 -38.84 -20.97 -7.47
C PRO A 756 -37.60 -21.82 -7.86
N PRO A 757 -37.39 -22.03 -9.17
CA PRO A 757 -36.25 -22.82 -9.66
C PRO A 757 -34.97 -21.97 -9.60
N LEU A 758 -33.84 -22.59 -9.18
CA LEU A 758 -32.52 -21.92 -9.11
C LEU A 758 -32.60 -20.56 -8.43
N ALA A 759 -33.20 -20.52 -7.23
CA ALA A 759 -33.47 -19.24 -6.56
C ALA A 759 -33.40 -19.35 -5.04
N VAL A 760 -33.25 -18.20 -4.43
CA VAL A 760 -33.32 -18.01 -2.98
C VAL A 760 -34.43 -17.02 -2.61
N MET A 761 -35.10 -17.30 -1.51
CA MET A 761 -36.16 -16.46 -0.95
C MET A 761 -35.79 -16.05 0.48
N PHE A 762 -36.05 -14.78 0.81
CA PHE A 762 -35.94 -14.24 2.16
C PHE A 762 -37.34 -13.91 2.67
N LEU A 763 -37.70 -14.50 3.81
CA LEU A 763 -39.00 -14.30 4.42
C LEU A 763 -38.84 -13.76 5.85
N LYS A 764 -39.68 -12.80 6.18
CA LYS A 764 -39.68 -12.15 7.51
C LYS A 764 -41.05 -12.27 8.15
N PRO A 765 -41.13 -12.73 9.43
CA PRO A 765 -42.41 -12.75 10.15
C PRO A 765 -42.91 -11.33 10.44
N GLN A 766 -44.23 -11.15 10.28
CA GLN A 766 -44.96 -9.93 10.63
C GLN A 766 -45.67 -10.03 11.97
#